data_0f9277d846f49f925d9b9212160226c7
#
_entry.id   0f9277d846f49f925d9b9212160226c7
#
_cell.length_a   1.000
_cell.length_b   1.000
_cell.length_c   1.000
_cell.angle_alpha   90.00
_cell.angle_beta   90.00
_cell.angle_gamma   90.00
#
_symmetry.space_group_name_H-M   'P 1'
#
loop_
_entity.id
_entity.type
_entity.pdbx_description
1 polymer ?
#
loop_
_entity_poly.entity_id
_entity_poly.type
_entity_poly.pdbx_seq_one_letter_code
_entity_poly.pdbx_strand_id
1 'polypeptide(L)'
;MNTIIGFVKSTQPKEWARFAKQNSVDPEKKFCMAFNNACDSDGILSVLRYGFKHRGITFRVCYFKPESTLNMTHAVQFSKNVTEVYRQWYYSTDNKNSVDMVIALNGIPVFAFELKNQYTGQTVENAKRQWMYDRDPREICFQFNKRILGYFCVDHTEVWVTTKLDGRNTFFLPFNQGSNGAGNDGGAGNPANPSGYPTSYLWENVFQKDSMLDIIQKFISLQVSTERKTGDDGKERTITKKRLIFPRYHQLDVVRKLIADVSEHGTGRNYLIQHSAGSGKSNSIAWTAYRLASLFDKEDKPIFSSVVVVTDRTVLDAQLQATISGFDHTLGSVETIGEGKTSRDLKSALNNGARIIVTTLQKFPVIYEEVDEAAGRNFAVIVDEAHSSQTGNSALKLKAALADTEDALREYADIEGKAEDEIEKDDKLLKEMLIHGRHKNLSFFAFTATPKGTTLEMFGTPADDGSYHPFHIYSMRQAIEEGFILDVLQNYMTYSTCYKIAKNTPDNPDLPSSRAAKIIRKYEQLHPYNIARKSKIIVETFRSTTRDKIGGNGKMMVVTSSRLAAVRYFHEVKRYIDEQGYSDVNVVVAFSGAVADGDVEYTESMLNVRKDGSHISSDQLNQEFHDNFNVLIVAEKYQTGFDEPLLHTMIVDKKLKGVKAVQTLSRLNRTCPGKTDTFVLDFINTKEDILDAFQPFYQETYLENEVNTDLIYKTQKELRAYGIYSDDDIAAMIRHYSSTSRQDDRAMGKMTSALKPVADRYNLKTPDERYQFRRKLRSLCKWYGYISQVCRMFDEDLHKEYLFCHYLLSLLPAEKTDMIDLEGKLKLEYYKLQKTYDGSIDLKKDVKGMYEPISEKSADGKDSKSPLEEIIEKINEKYKGNFTDADKVVLSTLHDKLIRDDKLKGQAQANDPQIFTESLFPSAFRKAAMDGYKEAQQSYSSIFEDRAKFNSIMSALGSMLYSEFRGIK
;
A
#
# COMPACT_ATOMS: atom_id res chain seq x y z
N MET A 1 -9.27 -43.59 -16.81
CA MET A 1 -8.02 -44.35 -16.46
C MET A 1 -7.36 -44.97 -17.72
N ASN A 2 -8.08 -45.44 -18.71
CA ASN A 2 -7.44 -45.96 -19.94
C ASN A 2 -6.62 -44.91 -20.67
N THR A 3 -7.05 -43.64 -20.69
CA THR A 3 -6.34 -42.55 -21.35
C THR A 3 -4.98 -42.27 -20.72
N ILE A 4 -4.87 -42.20 -19.37
CA ILE A 4 -3.60 -42.02 -18.69
C ILE A 4 -2.63 -43.19 -18.88
N ILE A 5 -3.13 -44.45 -18.88
CA ILE A 5 -2.33 -45.62 -19.17
C ILE A 5 -1.80 -45.57 -20.59
N GLY A 6 -2.67 -45.26 -21.57
CA GLY A 6 -2.29 -45.08 -22.98
C GLY A 6 -1.22 -43.99 -23.15
N PHE A 7 -1.41 -42.86 -22.48
CA PHE A 7 -0.42 -41.75 -22.46
C PHE A 7 0.94 -42.19 -21.93
N VAL A 8 0.96 -42.87 -20.76
CA VAL A 8 2.22 -43.36 -20.14
C VAL A 8 2.89 -44.41 -21.03
N LYS A 9 2.17 -45.37 -21.57
CA LYS A 9 2.69 -46.38 -22.50
C LYS A 9 3.32 -45.72 -23.75
N SER A 10 2.73 -44.68 -24.27
CA SER A 10 3.22 -44.00 -25.48
C SER A 10 4.39 -43.05 -25.23
N THR A 11 4.48 -42.45 -24.04
CA THR A 11 5.51 -41.47 -23.70
C THR A 11 6.67 -42.06 -22.94
N GLN A 12 6.46 -43.19 -22.19
CA GLN A 12 7.44 -43.79 -21.27
C GLN A 12 7.42 -45.32 -21.42
N PRO A 13 7.67 -45.89 -22.62
CA PRO A 13 7.54 -47.31 -22.87
C PRO A 13 8.54 -48.17 -22.07
N LYS A 14 9.73 -47.63 -21.79
CA LYS A 14 10.75 -48.32 -21.02
C LYS A 14 10.35 -48.48 -19.56
N GLU A 15 9.89 -47.40 -18.95
CA GLU A 15 9.38 -47.33 -17.57
C GLU A 15 8.16 -48.25 -17.41
N TRP A 16 7.23 -48.21 -18.38
CA TRP A 16 6.09 -49.09 -18.39
C TRP A 16 6.45 -50.55 -18.49
N ALA A 17 7.35 -50.96 -19.39
CA ALA A 17 7.82 -52.35 -19.52
C ALA A 17 8.46 -52.87 -18.24
N ARG A 18 9.29 -52.05 -17.60
CA ARG A 18 9.90 -52.35 -16.30
C ARG A 18 8.85 -52.51 -15.19
N PHE A 19 7.85 -51.62 -15.17
CA PHE A 19 6.75 -51.67 -14.20
C PHE A 19 5.90 -52.94 -14.41
N ALA A 20 5.51 -53.26 -15.64
CA ALA A 20 4.71 -54.41 -15.99
C ALA A 20 5.43 -55.73 -15.61
N LYS A 21 6.78 -55.82 -15.79
CA LYS A 21 7.58 -56.93 -15.34
C LYS A 21 7.59 -57.08 -13.82
N GLN A 22 7.63 -55.96 -13.07
CA GLN A 22 7.56 -56.01 -11.61
C GLN A 22 6.16 -56.33 -11.06
N ASN A 23 5.13 -56.14 -11.88
CA ASN A 23 3.72 -56.28 -11.52
C ASN A 23 2.98 -57.15 -12.55
N SER A 24 3.45 -58.40 -12.71
CA SER A 24 2.96 -59.33 -13.76
C SER A 24 1.48 -59.66 -13.68
N VAL A 25 0.84 -59.51 -12.52
CA VAL A 25 -0.61 -59.70 -12.35
C VAL A 25 -1.28 -58.33 -12.35
N ASP A 26 -2.05 -58.01 -13.40
CA ASP A 26 -2.84 -56.78 -13.58
C ASP A 26 -2.03 -55.47 -13.39
N PRO A 27 -1.04 -55.21 -14.25
CA PRO A 27 -0.18 -54.02 -14.11
C PRO A 27 -0.98 -52.72 -14.23
N GLU A 28 -2.06 -52.71 -15.03
CA GLU A 28 -2.87 -51.49 -15.22
C GLU A 28 -3.63 -51.10 -13.95
N LYS A 29 -4.23 -52.06 -13.27
CA LYS A 29 -4.89 -51.83 -11.99
C LYS A 29 -3.90 -51.37 -10.91
N LYS A 30 -2.71 -52.00 -10.87
CA LYS A 30 -1.65 -51.61 -9.91
C LYS A 30 -1.10 -50.19 -10.19
N PHE A 31 -1.00 -49.82 -11.47
CA PHE A 31 -0.65 -48.44 -11.85
C PHE A 31 -1.70 -47.47 -11.37
N CYS A 32 -3.00 -47.73 -11.60
CA CYS A 32 -4.07 -46.90 -11.11
C CYS A 32 -4.07 -46.74 -9.58
N MET A 33 -3.80 -47.81 -8.84
CA MET A 33 -3.67 -47.76 -7.39
C MET A 33 -2.46 -46.91 -6.95
N ALA A 34 -1.30 -47.06 -7.60
CA ALA A 34 -0.10 -46.27 -7.30
C ALA A 34 -0.30 -44.80 -7.60
N PHE A 35 -0.97 -44.46 -8.73
CA PHE A 35 -1.34 -43.10 -9.09
C PHE A 35 -2.30 -42.49 -8.07
N ASN A 36 -3.37 -43.20 -7.68
CA ASN A 36 -4.32 -42.73 -6.70
C ASN A 36 -3.65 -42.46 -5.33
N ASN A 37 -2.80 -43.37 -4.86
CA ASN A 37 -2.06 -43.21 -3.62
C ASN A 37 -1.15 -41.97 -3.67
N ALA A 38 -0.48 -41.74 -4.80
CA ALA A 38 0.36 -40.56 -4.98
C ALA A 38 -0.46 -39.25 -4.96
N CYS A 39 -1.63 -39.24 -5.62
CA CYS A 39 -2.53 -38.08 -5.55
C CYS A 39 -3.06 -37.84 -4.12
N ASP A 40 -3.23 -38.89 -3.34
CA ASP A 40 -3.72 -38.80 -1.97
C ASP A 40 -2.62 -38.34 -0.98
N SER A 41 -1.36 -38.69 -1.20
CA SER A 41 -0.22 -38.29 -0.38
C SER A 41 0.33 -36.93 -0.77
N ASP A 42 0.63 -36.72 -2.06
CA ASP A 42 1.42 -35.56 -2.54
C ASP A 42 0.54 -34.47 -3.14
N GLY A 43 -0.72 -34.79 -3.44
CA GLY A 43 -1.67 -33.92 -4.12
C GLY A 43 -1.53 -33.93 -5.65
N ILE A 44 -2.66 -33.69 -6.34
CA ILE A 44 -2.72 -33.76 -7.81
C ILE A 44 -1.82 -32.72 -8.49
N LEU A 45 -1.67 -31.53 -7.93
CA LEU A 45 -0.80 -30.49 -8.52
C LEU A 45 0.65 -30.97 -8.58
N SER A 46 1.17 -31.57 -7.49
CA SER A 46 2.52 -32.14 -7.44
C SER A 46 2.67 -33.30 -8.44
N VAL A 47 1.69 -34.19 -8.49
CA VAL A 47 1.71 -35.34 -9.41
C VAL A 47 1.67 -34.90 -10.87
N LEU A 48 0.91 -33.88 -11.22
CA LEU A 48 0.90 -33.30 -12.57
C LEU A 48 2.26 -32.67 -12.93
N ARG A 49 2.88 -31.93 -12.01
CA ARG A 49 4.14 -31.21 -12.27
C ARG A 49 5.36 -32.13 -12.28
N TYR A 50 5.46 -33.04 -11.33
CA TYR A 50 6.68 -33.80 -11.09
C TYR A 50 6.51 -35.28 -11.36
N GLY A 51 5.28 -35.73 -11.60
CA GLY A 51 4.97 -37.16 -11.67
C GLY A 51 4.94 -37.83 -10.29
N PHE A 52 4.98 -39.14 -10.27
CA PHE A 52 5.03 -39.91 -9.05
C PHE A 52 6.04 -41.07 -9.14
N LYS A 53 6.55 -41.50 -7.98
CA LYS A 53 7.50 -42.62 -7.87
C LYS A 53 6.79 -43.86 -7.34
N HIS A 54 7.05 -45.02 -7.98
CA HIS A 54 6.62 -46.30 -7.49
C HIS A 54 7.74 -47.34 -7.66
N ARG A 55 8.23 -47.92 -6.57
CA ARG A 55 9.28 -48.95 -6.56
C ARG A 55 10.49 -48.62 -7.45
N GLY A 56 10.98 -47.39 -7.35
CA GLY A 56 12.17 -46.95 -8.08
C GLY A 56 11.93 -46.58 -9.55
N ILE A 57 10.66 -46.52 -9.99
CA ILE A 57 10.24 -46.03 -11.31
C ILE A 57 9.51 -44.73 -11.13
N THR A 58 9.88 -43.69 -11.90
CA THR A 58 9.19 -42.39 -11.90
C THR A 58 8.29 -42.32 -13.14
N PHE A 59 7.00 -41.98 -12.95
CA PHE A 59 6.05 -41.81 -14.00
C PHE A 59 5.65 -40.35 -14.12
N ARG A 60 5.70 -39.78 -15.31
CA ARG A 60 5.13 -38.47 -15.67
C ARG A 60 3.71 -38.70 -16.21
N VAL A 61 2.75 -37.95 -15.69
CA VAL A 61 1.35 -38.05 -16.09
C VAL A 61 0.91 -37.00 -17.10
N CYS A 62 1.74 -35.97 -17.27
CA CYS A 62 1.68 -35.00 -18.37
C CYS A 62 3.07 -34.40 -18.62
N TYR A 63 3.24 -33.74 -19.76
CA TYR A 63 4.43 -32.95 -20.09
C TYR A 63 4.02 -31.51 -20.37
N PHE A 64 4.82 -30.57 -19.93
CA PHE A 64 4.60 -29.15 -20.16
C PHE A 64 5.42 -28.65 -21.35
N LYS A 65 5.06 -27.52 -21.91
CA LYS A 65 5.79 -26.92 -23.02
C LYS A 65 7.21 -26.57 -22.59
N PRO A 66 8.25 -27.02 -23.32
CA PRO A 66 9.63 -26.66 -22.97
C PRO A 66 9.86 -25.17 -23.20
N GLU A 67 10.68 -24.57 -22.34
CA GLU A 67 11.06 -23.15 -22.45
C GLU A 67 12.05 -22.90 -23.58
N SER A 68 12.88 -23.89 -23.90
CA SER A 68 13.93 -23.85 -24.91
C SER A 68 13.59 -24.80 -26.05
N THR A 69 13.96 -24.42 -27.26
CA THR A 69 13.82 -25.24 -28.50
C THR A 69 14.80 -26.40 -28.53
N LEU A 70 15.81 -26.41 -27.67
CA LEU A 70 16.87 -27.42 -27.64
C LEU A 70 16.38 -28.84 -27.23
N ASN A 71 15.24 -28.94 -26.53
CA ASN A 71 14.72 -30.21 -26.07
C ASN A 71 13.57 -30.75 -26.97
N MET A 72 13.92 -31.17 -28.16
CA MET A 72 12.98 -31.72 -29.14
C MET A 72 12.20 -32.94 -28.62
N THR A 73 12.85 -33.81 -27.82
CA THR A 73 12.18 -34.98 -27.24
C THR A 73 11.04 -34.56 -26.30
N HIS A 74 11.25 -33.53 -25.50
CA HIS A 74 10.24 -33.02 -24.59
C HIS A 74 9.09 -32.35 -25.36
N ALA A 75 9.39 -31.67 -26.46
CA ALA A 75 8.37 -31.08 -27.33
C ALA A 75 7.46 -32.15 -27.96
N VAL A 76 8.03 -33.28 -28.40
CA VAL A 76 7.27 -34.43 -28.89
C VAL A 76 6.40 -35.04 -27.78
N GLN A 77 6.93 -35.17 -26.57
CA GLN A 77 6.14 -35.70 -25.44
C GLN A 77 5.01 -34.74 -25.04
N PHE A 78 5.26 -33.43 -25.06
CA PHE A 78 4.25 -32.39 -24.84
C PHE A 78 3.09 -32.49 -25.86
N SER A 79 3.38 -32.69 -27.13
CA SER A 79 2.35 -32.79 -28.18
C SER A 79 1.38 -33.97 -27.97
N LYS A 80 1.85 -35.02 -27.26
CA LYS A 80 1.06 -36.23 -26.95
C LYS A 80 0.03 -36.06 -25.82
N ASN A 81 0.06 -34.92 -25.09
CA ASN A 81 -1.01 -34.67 -24.11
C ASN A 81 -2.37 -34.62 -24.79
N VAL A 82 -3.33 -35.28 -24.18
CA VAL A 82 -4.73 -35.29 -24.61
C VAL A 82 -5.58 -34.47 -23.66
N THR A 83 -6.33 -33.53 -24.20
CA THR A 83 -7.32 -32.75 -23.47
C THR A 83 -8.71 -33.18 -23.90
N GLU A 84 -9.53 -33.58 -22.95
CA GLU A 84 -10.87 -34.06 -23.14
C GLU A 84 -11.88 -33.24 -22.37
N VAL A 85 -13.07 -33.04 -22.94
CA VAL A 85 -14.20 -32.36 -22.29
C VAL A 85 -15.35 -33.35 -22.12
N TYR A 86 -15.76 -33.57 -20.88
CA TYR A 86 -16.87 -34.42 -20.53
C TYR A 86 -18.07 -33.56 -20.14
N ARG A 87 -19.23 -33.75 -20.75
CA ARG A 87 -20.51 -33.18 -20.38
C ARG A 87 -21.27 -34.11 -19.47
N GLN A 88 -22.04 -33.59 -18.51
CA GLN A 88 -22.80 -34.35 -17.53
C GLN A 88 -21.97 -35.48 -16.92
N TRP A 89 -20.80 -35.08 -16.35
CA TRP A 89 -19.84 -36.03 -15.78
C TRP A 89 -20.31 -36.58 -14.44
N TYR A 90 -20.67 -37.91 -14.45
CA TYR A 90 -21.05 -38.63 -13.25
C TYR A 90 -19.81 -38.90 -12.38
N TYR A 91 -19.80 -38.35 -11.17
CA TYR A 91 -18.61 -38.36 -10.30
C TYR A 91 -18.65 -39.38 -9.17
N SER A 92 -19.83 -39.95 -8.86
CA SER A 92 -20.03 -40.92 -7.78
C SER A 92 -20.52 -42.25 -8.33
N THR A 93 -20.15 -43.36 -7.70
CA THR A 93 -20.69 -44.70 -7.94
C THR A 93 -21.98 -44.95 -7.17
N ASP A 94 -22.26 -44.18 -6.14
CA ASP A 94 -23.33 -44.37 -5.17
C ASP A 94 -24.62 -43.66 -5.58
N ASN A 95 -24.54 -42.70 -6.52
CA ASN A 95 -25.67 -41.94 -7.02
C ASN A 95 -25.46 -41.53 -8.49
N LYS A 96 -26.48 -40.92 -9.10
CA LYS A 96 -26.46 -40.42 -10.49
C LYS A 96 -26.17 -38.91 -10.56
N ASN A 97 -25.57 -38.32 -9.54
CA ASN A 97 -25.25 -36.91 -9.58
C ASN A 97 -24.12 -36.66 -10.59
N SER A 98 -24.27 -35.60 -11.36
CA SER A 98 -23.31 -35.19 -12.39
C SER A 98 -22.92 -33.72 -12.21
N VAL A 99 -21.74 -33.38 -12.68
CA VAL A 99 -21.27 -32.01 -12.89
C VAL A 99 -21.53 -31.66 -14.37
N ASP A 100 -21.95 -30.45 -14.65
CA ASP A 100 -22.35 -30.04 -16.01
C ASP A 100 -21.24 -30.26 -17.03
N MET A 101 -19.97 -29.87 -16.67
CA MET A 101 -18.82 -30.08 -17.55
C MET A 101 -17.54 -30.29 -16.74
N VAL A 102 -16.65 -31.15 -17.25
CA VAL A 102 -15.31 -31.38 -16.71
C VAL A 102 -14.28 -31.37 -17.83
N ILE A 103 -13.18 -30.67 -17.62
CA ILE A 103 -11.98 -30.75 -18.46
C ILE A 103 -11.03 -31.77 -17.83
N ALA A 104 -10.60 -32.75 -18.63
CA ALA A 104 -9.62 -33.73 -18.23
C ALA A 104 -8.34 -33.61 -19.05
N LEU A 105 -7.20 -33.78 -18.40
CA LEU A 105 -5.87 -33.84 -18.99
C LEU A 105 -5.37 -35.30 -18.91
N ASN A 106 -5.14 -35.94 -20.05
CA ASN A 106 -4.74 -37.36 -20.11
C ASN A 106 -5.69 -38.29 -19.31
N GLY A 107 -7.00 -37.95 -19.30
CA GLY A 107 -8.03 -38.68 -18.54
C GLY A 107 -8.10 -38.33 -17.06
N ILE A 108 -7.33 -37.35 -16.58
CA ILE A 108 -7.35 -36.86 -15.19
C ILE A 108 -8.25 -35.63 -15.14
N PRO A 109 -9.35 -35.60 -14.35
CA PRO A 109 -10.19 -34.40 -14.21
C PRO A 109 -9.41 -33.29 -13.51
N VAL A 110 -9.25 -32.14 -14.17
CA VAL A 110 -8.46 -31.02 -13.63
C VAL A 110 -9.30 -29.78 -13.33
N PHE A 111 -10.37 -29.54 -14.09
CA PHE A 111 -11.29 -28.41 -13.87
C PHE A 111 -12.74 -28.85 -14.04
N ALA A 112 -13.62 -28.36 -13.17
CA ALA A 112 -15.04 -28.68 -13.17
C ALA A 112 -15.91 -27.42 -13.25
N PHE A 113 -17.03 -27.49 -13.94
CA PHE A 113 -17.89 -26.37 -14.26
C PHE A 113 -19.34 -26.67 -13.97
N GLU A 114 -20.05 -25.75 -13.31
CA GLU A 114 -21.50 -25.65 -13.28
C GLU A 114 -21.90 -24.49 -14.18
N LEU A 115 -22.67 -24.82 -15.24
CA LEU A 115 -23.05 -23.89 -16.29
C LEU A 115 -24.51 -23.48 -16.12
N LYS A 116 -24.82 -22.21 -16.24
CA LYS A 116 -26.17 -21.68 -16.09
C LYS A 116 -26.60 -20.87 -17.29
N ASN A 117 -27.88 -21.03 -17.63
CA ASN A 117 -28.50 -20.35 -18.77
C ASN A 117 -29.42 -19.23 -18.24
N GLN A 118 -29.05 -17.98 -18.46
CA GLN A 118 -29.82 -16.81 -18.04
C GLN A 118 -31.21 -16.75 -18.70
N TYR A 119 -31.38 -17.31 -19.89
CA TYR A 119 -32.70 -17.39 -20.53
C TYR A 119 -33.69 -18.29 -19.78
N THR A 120 -33.19 -19.16 -18.90
CA THR A 120 -34.03 -19.97 -18.00
C THR A 120 -34.15 -19.38 -16.61
N GLY A 121 -33.70 -18.15 -16.40
CA GLY A 121 -33.70 -17.48 -15.11
C GLY A 121 -32.61 -17.95 -14.15
N GLN A 122 -31.60 -18.69 -14.61
CA GLN A 122 -30.47 -19.16 -13.78
C GLN A 122 -29.21 -18.34 -14.06
N THR A 123 -28.49 -18.01 -13.00
CA THR A 123 -27.27 -17.20 -13.02
C THR A 123 -26.12 -17.93 -12.30
N VAL A 124 -24.95 -17.32 -12.28
CA VAL A 124 -23.79 -17.80 -11.50
C VAL A 124 -24.11 -18.05 -10.03
N GLU A 125 -25.09 -17.33 -9.45
CA GLU A 125 -25.51 -17.54 -8.06
C GLU A 125 -26.14 -18.92 -7.87
N ASN A 126 -26.87 -19.41 -8.85
CA ASN A 126 -27.40 -20.76 -8.84
C ASN A 126 -26.27 -21.81 -8.92
N ALA A 127 -25.24 -21.55 -9.74
CA ALA A 127 -24.05 -22.41 -9.81
C ALA A 127 -23.27 -22.43 -8.49
N LYS A 128 -23.08 -21.27 -7.84
CA LYS A 128 -22.43 -21.17 -6.52
C LYS A 128 -23.21 -21.98 -5.48
N ARG A 129 -24.54 -21.82 -5.44
CA ARG A 129 -25.40 -22.60 -4.52
C ARG A 129 -25.27 -24.09 -4.76
N GLN A 130 -25.20 -24.52 -6.01
CA GLN A 130 -25.05 -25.94 -6.37
C GLN A 130 -23.73 -26.50 -5.84
N TRP A 131 -22.62 -25.79 -5.99
CA TRP A 131 -21.32 -26.15 -5.40
C TRP A 131 -21.34 -26.18 -3.86
N MET A 132 -22.08 -25.26 -3.22
CA MET A 132 -22.13 -25.12 -1.77
C MET A 132 -23.02 -26.20 -1.10
N TYR A 133 -24.12 -26.58 -1.74
CA TYR A 133 -25.17 -27.38 -1.09
C TYR A 133 -25.38 -28.75 -1.69
N ASP A 134 -25.16 -28.91 -3.02
CA ASP A 134 -25.48 -30.12 -3.75
C ASP A 134 -24.25 -30.99 -4.04
N ARG A 135 -23.04 -30.47 -3.77
CA ARG A 135 -21.77 -31.19 -3.98
C ARG A 135 -21.09 -31.44 -2.65
N ASP A 136 -20.98 -32.72 -2.27
CA ASP A 136 -20.34 -33.12 -1.02
C ASP A 136 -18.79 -32.98 -1.14
N PRO A 137 -18.13 -32.11 -0.34
CA PRO A 137 -16.67 -31.98 -0.37
C PRO A 137 -15.89 -33.25 0.03
N ARG A 138 -16.57 -34.25 0.62
CA ARG A 138 -15.96 -35.53 1.02
C ARG A 138 -15.84 -36.52 -0.13
N GLU A 139 -16.56 -36.31 -1.23
CA GLU A 139 -16.39 -37.12 -2.45
C GLU A 139 -14.93 -37.03 -2.93
N ILE A 140 -14.36 -38.16 -3.35
CA ILE A 140 -12.93 -38.29 -3.70
C ILE A 140 -12.50 -37.24 -4.73
N CYS A 141 -13.32 -36.97 -5.73
CA CYS A 141 -13.04 -35.99 -6.78
C CYS A 141 -13.05 -34.54 -6.27
N PHE A 142 -13.78 -34.24 -5.19
CA PHE A 142 -13.96 -32.91 -4.64
C PHE A 142 -13.05 -32.61 -3.43
N GLN A 143 -12.31 -33.60 -2.93
CA GLN A 143 -11.36 -33.39 -1.86
C GLN A 143 -10.22 -32.44 -2.31
N PHE A 144 -9.87 -31.57 -1.41
CA PHE A 144 -8.87 -30.51 -1.69
C PHE A 144 -7.55 -31.06 -2.24
N ASN A 145 -7.15 -30.56 -3.42
CA ASN A 145 -5.92 -30.92 -4.13
C ASN A 145 -5.73 -32.43 -4.38
N LYS A 146 -6.82 -33.21 -4.51
CA LYS A 146 -6.75 -34.65 -4.78
C LYS A 146 -6.94 -34.99 -6.26
N ARG A 147 -7.86 -34.30 -6.94
CA ARG A 147 -8.18 -34.52 -8.38
C ARG A 147 -8.41 -33.17 -9.08
N ILE A 148 -9.44 -32.41 -8.73
CA ILE A 148 -9.83 -31.17 -9.37
C ILE A 148 -9.08 -30.01 -8.72
N LEU A 149 -8.49 -29.13 -9.54
CA LEU A 149 -7.72 -27.95 -9.14
C LEU A 149 -8.58 -26.69 -9.04
N GLY A 150 -9.69 -26.63 -9.77
CA GLY A 150 -10.58 -25.48 -9.77
C GLY A 150 -11.99 -25.81 -10.15
N TYR A 151 -12.95 -25.15 -9.48
CA TYR A 151 -14.39 -25.28 -9.66
C TYR A 151 -14.94 -23.97 -10.13
N PHE A 152 -15.61 -23.98 -11.30
CA PHE A 152 -16.09 -22.78 -11.99
C PHE A 152 -17.60 -22.69 -11.95
N CYS A 153 -18.09 -21.47 -11.73
CA CYS A 153 -19.49 -21.09 -11.94
C CYS A 153 -19.52 -20.18 -13.17
N VAL A 154 -20.28 -20.54 -14.17
CA VAL A 154 -20.30 -19.83 -15.46
C VAL A 154 -21.73 -19.61 -15.91
N ASP A 155 -22.07 -18.40 -16.27
CA ASP A 155 -23.24 -18.08 -17.08
C ASP A 155 -22.85 -17.34 -18.37
N HIS A 156 -23.77 -16.70 -19.04
CA HIS A 156 -23.50 -16.01 -20.31
C HIS A 156 -22.59 -14.78 -20.11
N THR A 157 -22.60 -14.16 -18.93
CA THR A 157 -21.99 -12.85 -18.68
C THR A 157 -20.88 -12.87 -17.65
N GLU A 158 -20.90 -13.83 -16.71
CA GLU A 158 -19.97 -13.86 -15.58
C GLU A 158 -19.33 -15.22 -15.32
N VAL A 159 -18.13 -15.17 -14.74
CA VAL A 159 -17.35 -16.33 -14.32
C VAL A 159 -16.83 -16.15 -12.91
N TRP A 160 -17.02 -17.20 -12.10
CA TRP A 160 -16.48 -17.26 -10.73
C TRP A 160 -15.75 -18.58 -10.52
N VAL A 161 -14.74 -18.59 -9.66
CA VAL A 161 -13.89 -19.75 -9.42
C VAL A 161 -13.58 -19.94 -7.93
N THR A 162 -13.49 -21.21 -7.51
CA THR A 162 -12.92 -21.60 -6.23
C THR A 162 -11.97 -22.78 -6.41
N THR A 163 -10.99 -22.91 -5.51
CA THR A 163 -10.04 -24.04 -5.50
C THR A 163 -10.32 -25.04 -4.37
N LYS A 164 -11.30 -24.73 -3.50
CA LYS A 164 -11.68 -25.59 -2.38
C LYS A 164 -13.18 -25.51 -2.16
N LEU A 165 -13.84 -26.65 -2.15
CA LEU A 165 -15.21 -26.77 -1.66
C LEU A 165 -15.20 -26.97 -0.14
N ASP A 166 -16.05 -26.22 0.57
CA ASP A 166 -16.16 -26.21 2.04
C ASP A 166 -17.63 -26.10 2.48
N GLY A 167 -18.53 -26.73 1.72
CA GLY A 167 -19.95 -26.62 1.91
C GLY A 167 -20.41 -25.15 1.87
N ARG A 168 -21.18 -24.74 2.87
CA ARG A 168 -21.71 -23.36 2.98
C ARG A 168 -20.63 -22.27 3.08
N ASN A 169 -19.43 -22.66 3.50
CA ASN A 169 -18.30 -21.72 3.68
C ASN A 169 -17.43 -21.61 2.41
N THR A 170 -17.84 -22.23 1.31
CA THR A 170 -17.12 -22.15 0.04
C THR A 170 -17.07 -20.70 -0.42
N PHE A 171 -15.84 -20.19 -0.66
CA PHE A 171 -15.61 -18.82 -1.08
C PHE A 171 -15.23 -18.78 -2.57
N PHE A 172 -15.97 -18.04 -3.36
CA PHE A 172 -15.75 -17.88 -4.80
C PHE A 172 -15.13 -16.52 -5.08
N LEU A 173 -14.27 -16.48 -6.08
CA LEU A 173 -13.60 -15.29 -6.58
C LEU A 173 -14.03 -15.01 -8.01
N PRO A 174 -14.23 -13.72 -8.39
CA PRO A 174 -14.52 -13.38 -9.77
C PRO A 174 -13.33 -13.71 -10.67
N PHE A 175 -13.64 -14.13 -11.90
CA PHE A 175 -12.65 -14.44 -12.93
C PHE A 175 -13.05 -13.75 -14.25
N ASN A 176 -13.35 -12.45 -14.18
CA ASN A 176 -13.84 -11.62 -15.27
C ASN A 176 -12.77 -10.69 -15.82
N GLN A 177 -12.96 -10.24 -17.07
CA GLN A 177 -12.01 -9.36 -17.76
C GLN A 177 -12.14 -7.89 -17.35
N GLY A 178 -13.30 -7.49 -16.81
CA GLY A 178 -13.72 -6.10 -16.68
C GLY A 178 -14.58 -5.66 -17.87
N SER A 179 -15.43 -4.65 -17.66
CA SER A 179 -16.43 -4.21 -18.66
C SER A 179 -15.83 -3.76 -20.00
N ASN A 180 -14.59 -3.25 -19.98
CA ASN A 180 -13.86 -2.75 -21.16
C ASN A 180 -12.73 -3.69 -21.60
N GLY A 181 -12.69 -4.91 -21.08
CA GLY A 181 -11.65 -5.88 -21.34
C GLY A 181 -10.44 -5.74 -20.43
N ALA A 182 -9.65 -6.80 -20.37
CA ALA A 182 -8.55 -6.89 -19.41
C ALA A 182 -7.44 -5.86 -19.66
N GLY A 183 -7.00 -5.26 -18.57
CA GLY A 183 -5.93 -4.26 -18.60
C GLY A 183 -6.38 -2.85 -18.93
N ASN A 184 -7.66 -2.64 -19.19
CA ASN A 184 -8.26 -1.33 -19.44
C ASN A 184 -9.01 -0.82 -18.21
N ASP A 185 -9.28 0.48 -18.16
CA ASP A 185 -10.16 1.07 -17.17
C ASP A 185 -11.61 0.58 -17.38
N GLY A 186 -12.37 0.45 -16.30
CA GLY A 186 -13.75 0.02 -16.38
C GLY A 186 -14.31 -0.52 -15.07
N GLY A 187 -15.51 -1.08 -15.14
CA GLY A 187 -16.19 -1.74 -14.04
C GLY A 187 -16.10 -3.27 -14.11
N ALA A 188 -16.93 -3.94 -13.30
CA ALA A 188 -17.05 -5.40 -13.28
C ALA A 188 -17.63 -5.98 -14.59
N GLY A 189 -17.55 -7.30 -14.72
CA GLY A 189 -18.11 -8.07 -15.80
C GLY A 189 -17.13 -8.34 -16.94
N ASN A 190 -17.68 -8.57 -18.11
CA ASN A 190 -16.93 -8.86 -19.33
C ASN A 190 -17.42 -7.97 -20.47
N PRO A 191 -16.57 -7.62 -21.45
CA PRO A 191 -17.00 -6.84 -22.60
C PRO A 191 -18.03 -7.61 -23.43
N ALA A 192 -18.92 -6.90 -24.09
CA ALA A 192 -19.85 -7.49 -25.03
C ALA A 192 -19.08 -8.20 -26.16
N ASN A 193 -19.48 -9.43 -26.50
CA ASN A 193 -18.90 -10.18 -27.61
C ASN A 193 -19.95 -10.28 -28.75
N PRO A 194 -19.76 -9.56 -29.87
CA PRO A 194 -20.70 -9.60 -30.99
C PRO A 194 -20.86 -10.98 -31.65
N SER A 195 -19.85 -11.85 -31.48
CA SER A 195 -19.78 -13.17 -32.12
C SER A 195 -20.13 -14.32 -31.16
N GLY A 196 -20.44 -14.05 -29.89
CA GLY A 196 -20.67 -15.10 -28.91
C GLY A 196 -21.04 -14.55 -27.52
N TYR A 197 -20.70 -15.32 -26.48
CA TYR A 197 -20.94 -14.90 -25.11
C TYR A 197 -19.79 -14.03 -24.58
N PRO A 198 -20.06 -13.05 -23.72
CA PRO A 198 -19.04 -12.33 -23.00
C PRO A 198 -18.03 -13.23 -22.26
N THR A 199 -18.44 -14.42 -21.89
CA THR A 199 -17.60 -15.43 -21.19
C THR A 199 -16.83 -16.35 -22.13
N SER A 200 -16.89 -16.17 -23.48
CA SER A 200 -16.22 -17.05 -24.45
C SER A 200 -14.70 -17.11 -24.31
N TYR A 201 -14.06 -16.09 -23.74
CA TYR A 201 -12.63 -16.08 -23.48
C TYR A 201 -12.16 -17.29 -22.64
N LEU A 202 -13.05 -17.92 -21.88
CA LEU A 202 -12.71 -19.13 -21.12
C LEU A 202 -12.25 -20.26 -22.04
N TRP A 203 -13.02 -20.58 -23.06
CA TRP A 203 -12.70 -21.67 -24.00
C TRP A 203 -11.88 -21.21 -25.19
N GLU A 204 -11.96 -19.94 -25.59
CA GLU A 204 -11.16 -19.38 -26.67
C GLU A 204 -9.71 -19.11 -26.27
N ASN A 205 -9.45 -18.74 -25.00
CA ASN A 205 -8.13 -18.34 -24.53
C ASN A 205 -7.65 -19.13 -23.31
N VAL A 206 -8.44 -19.16 -22.22
CA VAL A 206 -7.97 -19.68 -20.92
C VAL A 206 -7.78 -21.18 -20.94
N PHE A 207 -8.75 -21.92 -21.44
CA PHE A 207 -8.74 -23.39 -21.46
C PHE A 207 -8.31 -24.01 -22.79
N GLN A 208 -7.70 -23.22 -23.66
CA GLN A 208 -6.92 -23.82 -24.76
C GLN A 208 -5.77 -24.67 -24.17
N LYS A 209 -5.43 -25.77 -24.84
CA LYS A 209 -4.47 -26.76 -24.33
C LYS A 209 -3.18 -26.16 -23.80
N ASP A 210 -2.52 -25.33 -24.60
CA ASP A 210 -1.24 -24.71 -24.22
C ASP A 210 -1.42 -23.76 -23.04
N SER A 211 -2.48 -22.95 -23.05
CA SER A 211 -2.82 -22.00 -22.00
C SER A 211 -3.16 -22.69 -20.67
N MET A 212 -3.97 -23.74 -20.73
CA MET A 212 -4.36 -24.53 -19.56
C MET A 212 -3.14 -25.20 -18.90
N LEU A 213 -2.27 -25.78 -19.71
CA LEU A 213 -1.02 -26.41 -19.22
C LEU A 213 -0.07 -25.38 -18.61
N ASP A 214 0.04 -24.19 -19.22
CA ASP A 214 0.81 -23.06 -18.65
C ASP A 214 0.26 -22.60 -17.29
N ILE A 215 -1.09 -22.53 -17.15
CA ILE A 215 -1.73 -22.20 -15.86
C ILE A 215 -1.40 -23.28 -14.81
N ILE A 216 -1.51 -24.56 -15.13
CA ILE A 216 -1.21 -25.65 -14.19
C ILE A 216 0.27 -25.64 -13.80
N GLN A 217 1.18 -25.43 -14.77
CA GLN A 217 2.61 -25.44 -14.52
C GLN A 217 3.09 -24.23 -13.72
N LYS A 218 2.64 -23.00 -14.08
CA LYS A 218 3.34 -21.77 -13.70
C LYS A 218 2.51 -20.82 -12.82
N PHE A 219 1.19 -20.93 -12.84
CA PHE A 219 0.35 -19.99 -12.09
C PHE A 219 -0.29 -20.60 -10.84
N ILE A 220 -0.79 -21.83 -10.89
CA ILE A 220 -1.36 -22.46 -9.70
C ILE A 220 -0.25 -22.73 -8.69
N SER A 221 -0.43 -22.37 -7.42
CA SER A 221 0.55 -22.65 -6.38
C SER A 221 -0.11 -23.15 -5.08
N LEU A 222 0.54 -24.08 -4.39
CA LEU A 222 0.11 -24.57 -3.09
C LEU A 222 0.86 -23.81 -2.00
N GLN A 223 0.16 -22.89 -1.33
CA GLN A 223 0.70 -22.21 -0.16
C GLN A 223 0.43 -23.04 1.10
N VAL A 224 1.46 -23.18 1.92
CA VAL A 224 1.40 -23.86 3.21
C VAL A 224 1.78 -22.84 4.27
N SER A 225 0.86 -22.53 5.18
CA SER A 225 1.12 -21.67 6.32
C SER A 225 0.95 -22.44 7.62
N THR A 226 1.78 -22.13 8.60
CA THR A 226 1.77 -22.76 9.90
C THR A 226 1.42 -21.70 10.93
N GLU A 227 0.28 -21.86 11.61
CA GLU A 227 -0.17 -20.99 12.69
C GLU A 227 -0.02 -21.74 14.03
N ARG A 228 0.47 -21.05 15.05
CA ARG A 228 0.45 -21.54 16.42
C ARG A 228 -0.80 -21.01 17.09
N LYS A 229 -1.65 -21.87 17.59
CA LYS A 229 -2.81 -21.51 18.39
C LYS A 229 -2.69 -22.13 19.78
N THR A 230 -2.86 -21.32 20.79
CA THR A 230 -3.01 -21.81 22.16
C THR A 230 -4.45 -22.28 22.33
N GLY A 231 -4.62 -23.56 22.60
CA GLY A 231 -5.94 -24.14 22.88
C GLY A 231 -6.51 -23.66 24.23
N ASP A 232 -7.80 -23.90 24.46
CA ASP A 232 -8.47 -23.62 25.74
C ASP A 232 -7.81 -24.35 26.92
N ASP A 233 -7.02 -25.39 26.65
CA ASP A 233 -6.20 -26.17 27.59
C ASP A 233 -4.83 -25.56 27.87
N GLY A 234 -4.54 -24.36 27.35
CA GLY A 234 -3.26 -23.66 27.50
C GLY A 234 -2.08 -24.26 26.72
N LYS A 235 -2.34 -25.29 25.88
CA LYS A 235 -1.29 -25.91 25.06
C LYS A 235 -1.21 -25.28 23.69
N GLU A 236 0.01 -24.94 23.29
CA GLU A 236 0.26 -24.51 21.90
C GLU A 236 0.06 -25.68 20.94
N ARG A 237 -0.79 -25.48 19.96
CA ARG A 237 -1.00 -26.42 18.84
C ARG A 237 -0.61 -25.74 17.53
N THR A 238 0.20 -26.42 16.76
CA THR A 238 0.58 -25.98 15.42
C THR A 238 -0.48 -26.45 14.42
N ILE A 239 -1.18 -25.51 13.81
CA ILE A 239 -2.18 -25.78 12.77
C ILE A 239 -1.55 -25.44 11.41
N THR A 240 -1.47 -26.44 10.53
CA THR A 240 -1.03 -26.26 9.16
C THR A 240 -2.23 -25.99 8.26
N LYS A 241 -2.28 -24.78 7.68
CA LYS A 241 -3.29 -24.39 6.68
C LYS A 241 -2.68 -24.54 5.29
N LYS A 242 -3.41 -25.21 4.38
CA LYS A 242 -3.05 -25.34 2.97
C LYS A 242 -4.06 -24.61 2.11
N ARG A 243 -3.59 -23.78 1.18
CA ARG A 243 -4.40 -23.03 0.23
C ARG A 243 -3.83 -23.18 -1.18
N LEU A 244 -4.67 -23.57 -2.13
CA LEU A 244 -4.32 -23.57 -3.53
C LEU A 244 -4.67 -22.21 -4.13
N ILE A 245 -3.67 -21.50 -4.61
CA ILE A 245 -3.82 -20.20 -5.27
C ILE A 245 -4.05 -20.44 -6.76
N PHE A 246 -5.13 -19.92 -7.27
CA PHE A 246 -5.43 -19.82 -8.69
C PHE A 246 -5.34 -18.34 -9.12
N PRO A 247 -4.72 -18.00 -10.26
CA PRO A 247 -4.61 -16.59 -10.67
C PRO A 247 -6.00 -16.03 -10.97
N ARG A 248 -6.23 -14.77 -10.68
CA ARG A 248 -7.39 -14.05 -11.22
C ARG A 248 -7.14 -13.63 -12.63
N TYR A 249 -8.20 -13.26 -13.34
CA TYR A 249 -8.05 -12.95 -14.74
C TYR A 249 -7.07 -11.78 -14.97
N HIS A 250 -7.21 -10.67 -14.25
CA HIS A 250 -6.30 -9.53 -14.37
C HIS A 250 -4.84 -9.87 -14.02
N GLN A 251 -4.60 -10.82 -13.09
CA GLN A 251 -3.25 -11.28 -12.74
C GLN A 251 -2.66 -12.17 -13.84
N LEU A 252 -3.47 -13.05 -14.39
CA LEU A 252 -3.10 -13.89 -15.54
C LEU A 252 -2.78 -13.04 -16.77
N ASP A 253 -3.64 -12.07 -17.07
CA ASP A 253 -3.53 -11.20 -18.23
C ASP A 253 -2.31 -10.29 -18.16
N VAL A 254 -2.09 -9.59 -17.04
CA VAL A 254 -0.94 -8.70 -16.89
C VAL A 254 0.38 -9.44 -17.04
N VAL A 255 0.52 -10.62 -16.39
CA VAL A 255 1.77 -11.39 -16.51
C VAL A 255 1.99 -11.84 -17.96
N ARG A 256 0.95 -12.33 -18.64
CA ARG A 256 1.06 -12.75 -20.04
C ARG A 256 1.38 -11.60 -20.99
N LYS A 257 0.73 -10.44 -20.83
CA LYS A 257 1.00 -9.25 -21.64
C LYS A 257 2.43 -8.75 -21.45
N LEU A 258 2.92 -8.70 -20.20
CA LEU A 258 4.30 -8.33 -19.91
C LEU A 258 5.30 -9.28 -20.57
N ILE A 259 5.09 -10.58 -20.45
CA ILE A 259 5.98 -11.58 -21.06
C ILE A 259 5.93 -11.52 -22.58
N ALA A 260 4.77 -11.31 -23.18
CA ALA A 260 4.62 -11.19 -24.63
C ALA A 260 5.39 -9.94 -25.15
N ASP A 261 5.17 -8.79 -24.51
CA ASP A 261 5.83 -7.53 -24.92
C ASP A 261 7.36 -7.60 -24.76
N VAL A 262 7.84 -8.17 -23.64
CA VAL A 262 9.30 -8.39 -23.42
C VAL A 262 9.87 -9.38 -24.43
N SER A 263 9.13 -10.43 -24.79
CA SER A 263 9.59 -11.40 -25.82
C SER A 263 9.70 -10.78 -27.20
N GLU A 264 8.89 -9.78 -27.50
CA GLU A 264 8.86 -9.08 -28.78
C GLU A 264 9.94 -7.98 -28.86
N HIS A 265 10.06 -7.19 -27.80
CA HIS A 265 10.85 -5.97 -27.80
C HIS A 265 12.18 -6.06 -27.04
N GLY A 266 12.40 -7.13 -26.27
CA GLY A 266 13.61 -7.30 -25.46
C GLY A 266 13.64 -6.42 -24.21
N THR A 267 14.84 -5.94 -23.89
CA THR A 267 15.13 -5.12 -22.69
C THR A 267 15.06 -3.60 -22.98
N GLY A 268 15.08 -2.78 -21.93
CA GLY A 268 15.13 -1.31 -22.02
C GLY A 268 13.78 -0.59 -21.94
N ARG A 269 12.65 -1.34 -21.93
CA ARG A 269 11.32 -0.76 -21.74
C ARG A 269 10.91 -0.76 -20.27
N ASN A 270 10.10 0.24 -19.94
CA ASN A 270 9.50 0.38 -18.61
C ASN A 270 7.99 0.10 -18.68
N TYR A 271 7.45 -0.49 -17.64
CA TYR A 271 6.06 -0.90 -17.55
C TYR A 271 5.44 -0.42 -16.24
N LEU A 272 4.35 0.32 -16.32
CA LEU A 272 3.57 0.74 -15.16
C LEU A 272 2.30 -0.11 -15.05
N ILE A 273 2.12 -0.76 -13.93
CA ILE A 273 0.96 -1.60 -13.62
C ILE A 273 0.16 -0.92 -12.53
N GLN A 274 -0.99 -0.34 -12.90
CA GLN A 274 -1.93 0.29 -11.96
C GLN A 274 -2.95 -0.75 -11.50
N HIS A 275 -2.68 -1.42 -10.41
CA HIS A 275 -3.60 -2.36 -9.78
C HIS A 275 -4.04 -1.89 -8.41
N SER A 276 -5.34 -1.92 -8.16
CA SER A 276 -5.98 -1.49 -6.91
C SER A 276 -5.30 -2.04 -5.66
N ALA A 277 -5.34 -1.29 -4.57
CA ALA A 277 -4.90 -1.78 -3.26
C ALA A 277 -5.75 -3.00 -2.86
N GLY A 278 -5.08 -4.07 -2.45
CA GLY A 278 -5.78 -5.32 -2.13
C GLY A 278 -6.00 -6.28 -3.29
N SER A 279 -5.68 -5.91 -4.53
CA SER A 279 -5.85 -6.75 -5.73
C SER A 279 -4.95 -7.99 -5.82
N GLY A 280 -4.09 -8.23 -4.82
CA GLY A 280 -3.15 -9.35 -4.86
C GLY A 280 -1.89 -9.09 -5.69
N LYS A 281 -1.42 -7.84 -5.73
CA LYS A 281 -0.19 -7.42 -6.44
C LYS A 281 1.02 -8.32 -6.14
N SER A 282 1.20 -8.74 -4.88
CA SER A 282 2.33 -9.59 -4.49
C SER A 282 2.40 -10.90 -5.28
N ASN A 283 1.26 -11.53 -5.58
CA ASN A 283 1.22 -12.72 -6.43
C ASN A 283 1.57 -12.37 -7.89
N SER A 284 1.04 -11.27 -8.44
CA SER A 284 1.40 -10.81 -9.79
C SER A 284 2.90 -10.54 -9.91
N ILE A 285 3.50 -9.90 -8.91
CA ILE A 285 4.94 -9.65 -8.82
C ILE A 285 5.73 -10.99 -8.81
N ALA A 286 5.30 -11.95 -7.97
CA ALA A 286 5.96 -13.25 -7.89
C ALA A 286 5.90 -13.99 -9.24
N TRP A 287 4.73 -14.10 -9.87
CA TRP A 287 4.60 -14.72 -11.19
C TRP A 287 5.44 -14.00 -12.26
N THR A 288 5.42 -12.66 -12.28
CA THR A 288 6.24 -11.87 -13.19
C THR A 288 7.73 -12.16 -12.99
N ALA A 289 8.21 -12.20 -11.73
CA ALA A 289 9.60 -12.47 -11.42
C ALA A 289 10.06 -13.86 -11.93
N TYR A 290 9.28 -14.91 -11.66
CA TYR A 290 9.62 -16.25 -12.15
C TYR A 290 9.57 -16.37 -13.66
N ARG A 291 8.58 -15.72 -14.30
CA ARG A 291 8.42 -15.76 -15.76
C ARG A 291 9.56 -15.02 -16.46
N LEU A 292 9.94 -13.84 -15.98
CA LEU A 292 11.06 -13.08 -16.54
C LEU A 292 12.40 -13.80 -16.30
N ALA A 293 12.58 -14.43 -15.12
CA ALA A 293 13.79 -15.17 -14.83
C ALA A 293 13.98 -16.43 -15.72
N SER A 294 12.89 -16.99 -16.26
CA SER A 294 12.91 -18.14 -17.16
C SER A 294 12.63 -17.80 -18.62
N LEU A 295 12.70 -16.52 -19.00
CA LEU A 295 12.41 -16.09 -20.36
C LEU A 295 13.66 -16.09 -21.23
N PHE A 296 13.57 -16.75 -22.41
CA PHE A 296 14.63 -16.84 -23.39
C PHE A 296 14.22 -16.17 -24.69
N ASP A 297 15.21 -15.67 -25.42
CA ASP A 297 15.05 -15.13 -26.77
C ASP A 297 14.95 -16.24 -27.83
N LYS A 298 14.87 -15.85 -29.10
CA LYS A 298 14.80 -16.80 -30.24
C LYS A 298 16.06 -17.61 -30.44
N GLU A 299 17.18 -17.20 -29.84
CA GLU A 299 18.47 -17.89 -29.86
C GLU A 299 18.72 -18.74 -28.61
N ASP A 300 17.70 -18.99 -27.80
CA ASP A 300 17.78 -19.71 -26.52
C ASP A 300 18.73 -19.07 -25.48
N LYS A 301 18.94 -17.72 -25.56
CA LYS A 301 19.67 -16.95 -24.57
C LYS A 301 18.70 -16.32 -23.58
N PRO A 302 19.02 -16.27 -22.28
CA PRO A 302 18.16 -15.59 -21.30
C PRO A 302 18.07 -14.08 -21.64
N ILE A 303 16.86 -13.54 -21.75
CA ILE A 303 16.65 -12.10 -21.99
C ILE A 303 17.18 -11.30 -20.80
N PHE A 304 16.91 -11.76 -19.57
CA PHE A 304 17.46 -11.14 -18.36
C PHE A 304 18.47 -12.07 -17.65
N SER A 305 19.59 -11.51 -17.26
CA SER A 305 20.60 -12.21 -16.44
C SER A 305 20.09 -12.42 -15.02
N SER A 306 19.44 -11.42 -14.44
CA SER A 306 18.82 -11.47 -13.12
C SER A 306 17.54 -10.61 -13.05
N VAL A 307 16.61 -11.03 -12.22
CA VAL A 307 15.40 -10.29 -11.87
C VAL A 307 15.55 -9.78 -10.44
N VAL A 308 15.53 -8.45 -10.25
CA VAL A 308 15.68 -7.81 -8.94
C VAL A 308 14.31 -7.30 -8.49
N VAL A 309 13.77 -7.85 -7.42
CA VAL A 309 12.51 -7.39 -6.81
C VAL A 309 12.84 -6.44 -5.67
N VAL A 310 12.41 -5.21 -5.80
CA VAL A 310 12.70 -4.12 -4.85
C VAL A 310 11.44 -3.74 -4.08
N THR A 311 11.54 -3.77 -2.74
CA THR A 311 10.47 -3.35 -1.83
C THR A 311 10.85 -2.06 -1.10
N ASP A 312 9.82 -1.29 -0.66
CA ASP A 312 10.05 -0.02 0.03
C ASP A 312 10.33 -0.18 1.53
N ARG A 313 9.79 -1.22 2.17
CA ARG A 313 9.85 -1.39 3.64
C ARG A 313 10.10 -2.84 4.06
N THR A 314 10.81 -3.01 5.19
CA THR A 314 11.16 -4.31 5.77
C THR A 314 9.95 -5.21 6.08
N VAL A 315 8.82 -4.67 6.50
CA VAL A 315 7.60 -5.46 6.82
C VAL A 315 6.92 -6.00 5.55
N LEU A 316 6.82 -5.17 4.50
CA LEU A 316 6.32 -5.61 3.18
C LEU A 316 7.27 -6.59 2.51
N ASP A 317 8.58 -6.41 2.73
CA ASP A 317 9.64 -7.29 2.28
C ASP A 317 9.41 -8.73 2.77
N ALA A 318 9.14 -8.94 4.05
CA ALA A 318 8.89 -10.28 4.59
C ALA A 318 7.68 -10.98 3.96
N GLN A 319 6.58 -10.28 3.72
CA GLN A 319 5.38 -10.84 3.10
C GLN A 319 5.61 -11.18 1.62
N LEU A 320 6.24 -10.28 0.87
CA LEU A 320 6.56 -10.50 -0.54
C LEU A 320 7.62 -11.59 -0.70
N GLN A 321 8.65 -11.60 0.15
CA GLN A 321 9.65 -12.67 0.22
C GLN A 321 9.00 -14.03 0.49
N ALA A 322 8.10 -14.10 1.47
CA ALA A 322 7.35 -15.32 1.77
C ALA A 322 6.48 -15.77 0.58
N THR A 323 5.88 -14.83 -0.13
CA THR A 323 5.09 -15.13 -1.34
C THR A 323 5.99 -15.68 -2.45
N ILE A 324 7.10 -15.01 -2.76
CA ILE A 324 8.04 -15.46 -3.80
C ILE A 324 8.67 -16.80 -3.41
N SER A 325 9.14 -16.95 -2.18
CA SER A 325 9.75 -18.20 -1.71
C SER A 325 8.73 -19.34 -1.55
N GLY A 326 7.46 -19.03 -1.39
CA GLY A 326 6.37 -20.02 -1.31
C GLY A 326 5.96 -20.61 -2.66
N PHE A 327 6.44 -20.05 -3.77
CA PHE A 327 6.29 -20.64 -5.08
C PHE A 327 7.28 -21.81 -5.24
N ASP A 328 6.85 -22.80 -6.00
CA ASP A 328 7.65 -23.99 -6.28
C ASP A 328 8.83 -23.63 -7.22
N HIS A 329 10.04 -23.63 -6.72
CA HIS A 329 11.25 -23.22 -7.44
C HIS A 329 12.42 -24.17 -7.22
N THR A 330 13.39 -24.13 -8.11
CA THR A 330 14.64 -24.86 -7.95
C THR A 330 15.46 -24.24 -6.82
N LEU A 331 15.94 -25.04 -5.88
CA LEU A 331 16.80 -24.58 -4.79
C LEU A 331 17.96 -23.73 -5.31
N GLY A 332 18.14 -22.53 -4.74
CA GLY A 332 19.20 -21.59 -5.13
C GLY A 332 18.81 -20.63 -6.28
N SER A 333 17.61 -20.74 -6.86
CA SER A 333 17.15 -19.79 -7.90
C SER A 333 16.70 -18.46 -7.34
N VAL A 334 16.32 -18.39 -6.07
CA VAL A 334 15.87 -17.18 -5.36
C VAL A 334 16.82 -16.86 -4.22
N GLU A 335 17.37 -15.66 -4.21
CA GLU A 335 18.20 -15.11 -3.14
C GLU A 335 17.45 -13.95 -2.46
N THR A 336 17.12 -14.12 -1.18
CA THR A 336 16.45 -13.09 -0.40
C THR A 336 17.46 -12.35 0.47
N ILE A 337 17.53 -11.03 0.33
CA ILE A 337 18.43 -10.13 1.06
C ILE A 337 17.59 -9.29 2.05
N GLY A 338 16.91 -10.00 2.97
CA GLY A 338 16.03 -9.43 3.97
C GLY A 338 16.74 -9.04 5.27
N GLU A 339 16.03 -9.17 6.38
CA GLU A 339 16.52 -8.86 7.72
C GLU A 339 17.69 -9.79 8.10
N GLY A 340 18.74 -9.23 8.72
CA GLY A 340 19.96 -9.97 9.06
C GLY A 340 20.99 -10.11 7.93
N LYS A 341 20.65 -9.85 6.66
CA LYS A 341 21.58 -9.79 5.54
C LYS A 341 21.98 -8.35 5.21
N THR A 342 23.21 -8.20 4.74
CA THR A 342 23.85 -6.91 4.49
C THR A 342 23.88 -6.54 3.00
N SER A 343 24.35 -5.36 2.69
CA SER A 343 24.64 -4.95 1.30
C SER A 343 25.72 -5.81 0.63
N ARG A 344 26.63 -6.41 1.42
CA ARG A 344 27.65 -7.35 0.89
C ARG A 344 27.02 -8.65 0.37
N ASP A 345 25.96 -9.13 1.02
CA ASP A 345 25.23 -10.32 0.55
C ASP A 345 24.51 -10.01 -0.76
N LEU A 346 23.95 -8.80 -0.90
CA LEU A 346 23.36 -8.33 -2.15
C LEU A 346 24.41 -8.26 -3.29
N LYS A 347 25.60 -7.70 -3.00
CA LYS A 347 26.72 -7.70 -3.94
C LYS A 347 27.08 -9.13 -4.39
N SER A 348 27.22 -10.04 -3.45
CA SER A 348 27.55 -11.43 -3.75
C SER A 348 26.47 -12.09 -4.61
N ALA A 349 25.19 -11.87 -4.32
CA ALA A 349 24.07 -12.40 -5.12
C ALA A 349 24.09 -11.87 -6.56
N LEU A 350 24.32 -10.57 -6.74
CA LEU A 350 24.44 -9.95 -8.06
C LEU A 350 25.63 -10.50 -8.84
N ASN A 351 26.83 -10.55 -8.24
CA ASN A 351 28.03 -11.03 -8.90
C ASN A 351 27.97 -12.53 -9.21
N ASN A 352 27.36 -13.34 -8.36
CA ASN A 352 27.16 -14.78 -8.60
C ASN A 352 26.04 -15.09 -9.61
N GLY A 353 25.33 -14.07 -10.13
CA GLY A 353 24.30 -14.25 -11.15
C GLY A 353 23.03 -14.96 -10.64
N ALA A 354 22.61 -14.69 -9.39
CA ALA A 354 21.35 -15.20 -8.85
C ALA A 354 20.18 -14.79 -9.77
N ARG A 355 19.31 -15.75 -10.11
CA ARG A 355 18.25 -15.52 -11.09
C ARG A 355 17.17 -14.57 -10.61
N ILE A 356 16.77 -14.68 -9.34
CA ILE A 356 15.81 -13.78 -8.67
C ILE A 356 16.44 -13.29 -7.37
N ILE A 357 16.47 -11.99 -7.18
CA ILE A 357 17.01 -11.34 -5.98
C ILE A 357 15.89 -10.48 -5.38
N VAL A 358 15.53 -10.72 -4.12
CA VAL A 358 14.54 -9.91 -3.41
C VAL A 358 15.26 -9.06 -2.36
N THR A 359 15.11 -7.74 -2.42
CA THR A 359 15.85 -6.80 -1.58
C THR A 359 15.10 -5.49 -1.35
N THR A 360 15.65 -4.64 -0.47
CA THR A 360 15.14 -3.28 -0.25
C THR A 360 16.04 -2.26 -0.95
N LEU A 361 15.43 -1.14 -1.38
CA LEU A 361 16.13 -0.07 -2.07
C LEU A 361 17.29 0.53 -1.25
N GLN A 362 17.17 0.52 0.08
CA GLN A 362 18.18 1.09 1.01
C GLN A 362 19.50 0.33 1.01
N LYS A 363 19.57 -0.90 0.47
CA LYS A 363 20.80 -1.69 0.45
C LYS A 363 21.74 -1.35 -0.71
N PHE A 364 21.25 -0.69 -1.77
CA PHE A 364 22.04 -0.30 -2.93
C PHE A 364 23.09 0.80 -2.69
N PRO A 365 22.88 1.80 -1.81
CA PRO A 365 23.88 2.86 -1.61
C PRO A 365 25.27 2.41 -1.20
N VAL A 366 25.40 1.22 -0.64
CA VAL A 366 26.69 0.69 -0.13
C VAL A 366 27.47 -0.09 -1.19
N ILE A 367 26.82 -0.57 -2.24
CA ILE A 367 27.40 -1.52 -3.19
C ILE A 367 27.55 -0.98 -4.61
N TYR A 368 27.04 0.24 -4.90
CA TYR A 368 26.98 0.75 -6.29
C TYR A 368 28.35 0.94 -6.95
N GLU A 369 29.40 1.14 -6.16
CA GLU A 369 30.79 1.26 -6.65
C GLU A 369 31.53 -0.09 -6.72
N GLU A 370 30.91 -1.16 -6.23
CA GLU A 370 31.57 -2.45 -5.97
C GLU A 370 30.94 -3.63 -6.74
N VAL A 371 29.86 -3.40 -7.50
CA VAL A 371 29.31 -4.45 -8.37
C VAL A 371 30.19 -4.51 -9.62
N ASP A 372 30.98 -5.57 -9.70
CA ASP A 372 31.87 -5.77 -10.84
C ASP A 372 31.05 -6.09 -12.09
N GLU A 373 31.19 -5.25 -13.13
CA GLU A 373 30.73 -5.47 -14.51
C GLU A 373 29.23 -5.79 -14.67
N ALA A 374 28.39 -4.74 -14.63
CA ALA A 374 27.06 -4.80 -15.20
C ALA A 374 27.08 -4.83 -16.75
N ALA A 375 28.25 -4.55 -17.38
CA ALA A 375 28.42 -4.51 -18.82
C ALA A 375 28.02 -5.85 -19.46
N GLY A 376 27.16 -5.78 -20.46
CA GLY A 376 26.61 -6.95 -21.16
C GLY A 376 25.62 -7.80 -20.37
N ARG A 377 25.20 -7.38 -19.16
CA ARG A 377 24.18 -8.06 -18.37
C ARG A 377 22.87 -7.29 -18.39
N ASN A 378 21.77 -7.98 -18.58
CA ASN A 378 20.43 -7.43 -18.60
C ASN A 378 19.69 -7.68 -17.30
N PHE A 379 19.00 -6.67 -16.77
CA PHE A 379 18.28 -6.76 -15.51
C PHE A 379 16.81 -6.36 -15.68
N ALA A 380 15.92 -7.19 -15.11
CA ALA A 380 14.54 -6.80 -14.85
C ALA A 380 14.43 -6.30 -13.41
N VAL A 381 13.95 -5.09 -13.21
CA VAL A 381 13.74 -4.51 -11.88
C VAL A 381 12.25 -4.39 -11.62
N ILE A 382 11.74 -5.22 -10.72
CA ILE A 382 10.33 -5.17 -10.30
C ILE A 382 10.24 -4.32 -9.03
N VAL A 383 9.38 -3.30 -9.06
CA VAL A 383 9.23 -2.35 -7.96
C VAL A 383 7.82 -2.45 -7.41
N ASP A 384 7.69 -2.80 -6.12
CA ASP A 384 6.43 -2.73 -5.41
C ASP A 384 6.23 -1.33 -4.81
N GLU A 385 4.99 -0.84 -4.84
CA GLU A 385 4.58 0.48 -4.37
C GLU A 385 5.43 1.63 -4.98
N ALA A 386 5.56 1.62 -6.29
CA ALA A 386 6.45 2.51 -7.07
C ALA A 386 6.20 4.03 -6.89
N HIS A 387 5.12 4.43 -6.20
CA HIS A 387 4.80 5.83 -5.94
C HIS A 387 5.69 6.49 -4.87
N SER A 388 6.45 5.72 -4.06
CA SER A 388 7.17 6.22 -2.89
C SER A 388 8.69 6.26 -3.04
N SER A 389 9.28 5.32 -3.76
CA SER A 389 10.69 4.97 -3.62
C SER A 389 11.63 5.41 -4.76
N GLN A 390 11.09 5.86 -5.90
CA GLN A 390 11.88 5.98 -7.12
C GLN A 390 12.50 7.35 -7.41
N THR A 391 12.17 8.38 -6.63
CA THR A 391 12.65 9.75 -6.86
C THR A 391 13.69 10.18 -5.83
N GLY A 392 14.83 9.48 -5.74
CA GLY A 392 15.84 9.85 -4.75
C GLY A 392 17.20 9.21 -4.99
N ASN A 393 18.17 9.59 -4.16
CA ASN A 393 19.54 9.08 -4.22
C ASN A 393 19.63 7.54 -4.22
N SER A 394 18.71 6.85 -3.56
CA SER A 394 18.71 5.38 -3.53
C SER A 394 18.34 4.74 -4.87
N ALA A 395 17.42 5.35 -5.63
CA ALA A 395 17.07 4.90 -6.98
C ALA A 395 18.21 5.14 -7.97
N LEU A 396 18.90 6.28 -7.84
CA LEU A 396 20.10 6.58 -8.62
C LEU A 396 21.22 5.56 -8.33
N LYS A 397 21.42 5.19 -7.05
CA LYS A 397 22.40 4.16 -6.65
C LYS A 397 22.05 2.77 -7.19
N LEU A 398 20.77 2.43 -7.29
CA LEU A 398 20.33 1.19 -7.96
C LEU A 398 20.70 1.22 -9.45
N LYS A 399 20.43 2.32 -10.14
CA LYS A 399 20.85 2.48 -11.55
C LYS A 399 22.38 2.41 -11.67
N ALA A 400 23.13 3.10 -10.81
CA ALA A 400 24.59 3.08 -10.79
C ALA A 400 25.20 1.67 -10.64
N ALA A 401 24.49 0.77 -9.91
CA ALA A 401 24.94 -0.61 -9.74
C ALA A 401 24.59 -1.54 -10.92
N LEU A 402 23.55 -1.23 -11.68
CA LEU A 402 22.98 -2.15 -12.67
C LEU A 402 23.02 -1.66 -14.13
N ALA A 403 23.20 -0.34 -14.36
CA ALA A 403 23.16 0.24 -15.70
C ALA A 403 24.43 -0.09 -16.51
N ASP A 404 24.24 -0.50 -17.75
CA ASP A 404 25.29 -0.53 -18.75
C ASP A 404 25.32 0.85 -19.42
N THR A 405 26.42 1.57 -19.28
CA THR A 405 26.58 2.94 -19.76
C THR A 405 27.21 3.05 -21.15
N GLU A 406 27.53 1.93 -21.80
CA GLU A 406 28.17 1.96 -23.15
C GLU A 406 27.32 2.68 -24.20
N ASP A 407 26.02 2.42 -24.21
CA ASP A 407 25.06 3.09 -25.11
C ASP A 407 24.98 4.59 -24.84
N ALA A 408 24.97 5.01 -23.57
CA ALA A 408 24.98 6.41 -23.19
C ALA A 408 26.30 7.08 -23.54
N LEU A 409 27.42 6.35 -23.48
CA LEU A 409 28.75 6.83 -23.87
C LEU A 409 28.80 7.11 -25.38
N ARG A 410 28.25 6.22 -26.23
CA ARG A 410 28.18 6.44 -27.71
C ARG A 410 27.36 7.68 -28.03
N GLU A 411 26.19 7.82 -27.43
CA GLU A 411 25.34 8.99 -27.63
C GLU A 411 26.03 10.29 -27.18
N TYR A 412 26.78 10.26 -26.07
CA TYR A 412 27.57 11.39 -25.60
C TYR A 412 28.72 11.71 -26.58
N ALA A 413 29.43 10.70 -27.08
CA ALA A 413 30.50 10.84 -28.06
C ALA A 413 30.00 11.49 -29.37
N ASP A 414 28.84 11.06 -29.84
CA ASP A 414 28.19 11.63 -31.03
C ASP A 414 27.85 13.11 -30.86
N ILE A 415 27.32 13.49 -29.68
CA ILE A 415 26.96 14.88 -29.34
C ILE A 415 28.20 15.76 -29.25
N GLU A 416 29.28 15.28 -28.64
CA GLU A 416 30.56 15.99 -28.53
C GLU A 416 31.38 15.98 -29.84
N GLY A 417 30.95 15.16 -30.80
CA GLY A 417 31.68 15.02 -32.09
C GLY A 417 33.07 14.38 -31.91
N LYS A 418 33.25 13.51 -30.93
CA LYS A 418 34.46 12.79 -30.59
C LYS A 418 34.32 11.31 -30.85
N ALA A 419 35.44 10.60 -31.13
CA ALA A 419 35.42 9.14 -31.14
C ALA A 419 35.36 8.60 -29.69
N GLU A 420 34.69 7.44 -29.46
CA GLU A 420 34.52 6.84 -28.14
C GLU A 420 35.86 6.58 -27.42
N ASP A 421 36.92 6.28 -28.16
CA ASP A 421 38.26 6.03 -27.64
C ASP A 421 39.02 7.31 -27.24
N GLU A 422 38.55 8.48 -27.69
CA GLU A 422 39.08 9.79 -27.29
C GLU A 422 38.48 10.33 -26.01
N ILE A 423 37.39 9.68 -25.50
CA ILE A 423 36.72 10.07 -24.24
C ILE A 423 37.37 9.31 -23.08
N GLU A 424 37.77 10.07 -22.04
CA GLU A 424 38.39 9.53 -20.82
C GLU A 424 37.34 8.76 -19.99
N LYS A 425 37.20 7.45 -20.25
CA LYS A 425 36.17 6.58 -19.64
C LYS A 425 36.27 6.49 -18.12
N ASP A 426 37.39 6.87 -17.53
CA ASP A 426 37.62 6.91 -16.10
C ASP A 426 37.20 8.21 -15.42
N ASP A 427 36.76 9.21 -16.21
CA ASP A 427 36.25 10.45 -15.64
C ASP A 427 35.00 10.15 -14.76
N LYS A 428 35.15 10.44 -13.48
CA LYS A 428 34.11 10.23 -12.48
C LYS A 428 32.82 11.00 -12.76
N LEU A 429 32.94 12.23 -13.25
CA LEU A 429 31.80 13.08 -13.59
C LEU A 429 31.03 12.53 -14.78
N LEU A 430 31.77 12.12 -15.80
CA LEU A 430 31.18 11.50 -16.97
C LEU A 430 30.45 10.20 -16.60
N LYS A 431 31.08 9.33 -15.82
CA LYS A 431 30.42 8.09 -15.34
C LYS A 431 29.11 8.38 -14.59
N GLU A 432 29.13 9.38 -13.69
CA GLU A 432 27.91 9.76 -12.96
C GLU A 432 26.82 10.34 -13.88
N MET A 433 27.19 11.10 -14.89
CA MET A 433 26.26 11.66 -15.87
C MET A 433 25.66 10.57 -16.76
N LEU A 434 26.45 9.57 -17.20
CA LEU A 434 26.00 8.47 -18.03
C LEU A 434 25.00 7.53 -17.35
N ILE A 435 24.98 7.47 -16.02
CA ILE A 435 24.03 6.67 -15.24
C ILE A 435 22.59 7.22 -15.33
N HIS A 436 22.45 8.50 -15.64
CA HIS A 436 21.14 9.15 -15.72
C HIS A 436 20.38 8.75 -16.99
N GLY A 437 19.06 8.87 -16.96
CA GLY A 437 18.18 8.52 -18.06
C GLY A 437 17.78 7.05 -18.12
N ARG A 438 17.29 6.62 -19.30
CA ARG A 438 16.89 5.24 -19.57
C ARG A 438 18.07 4.45 -20.11
N HIS A 439 18.18 3.17 -19.72
CA HIS A 439 19.25 2.27 -20.15
C HIS A 439 18.67 1.04 -20.86
N LYS A 440 19.28 0.63 -21.98
CA LYS A 440 18.80 -0.51 -22.77
C LYS A 440 18.90 -1.85 -22.04
N ASN A 441 19.82 -1.99 -21.10
CA ASN A 441 19.98 -3.22 -20.30
C ASN A 441 19.05 -3.31 -19.08
N LEU A 442 18.26 -2.24 -18.78
CA LEU A 442 17.36 -2.18 -17.65
C LEU A 442 15.91 -2.07 -18.08
N SER A 443 15.06 -2.97 -17.61
CA SER A 443 13.61 -2.86 -17.72
C SER A 443 12.98 -2.78 -16.35
N PHE A 444 12.12 -1.77 -16.13
CA PHE A 444 11.41 -1.59 -14.87
C PHE A 444 9.95 -2.02 -14.98
N PHE A 445 9.50 -2.80 -13.99
CA PHE A 445 8.13 -3.27 -13.85
C PHE A 445 7.56 -2.70 -12.55
N ALA A 446 6.89 -1.56 -12.66
CA ALA A 446 6.45 -0.76 -11.52
C ALA A 446 4.99 -1.08 -11.17
N PHE A 447 4.75 -1.70 -10.01
CA PHE A 447 3.43 -2.00 -9.51
C PHE A 447 2.98 -0.96 -8.48
N THR A 448 1.80 -0.38 -8.66
CA THR A 448 1.21 0.56 -7.69
C THR A 448 -0.30 0.62 -7.83
N ALA A 449 -0.99 0.97 -6.72
CA ALA A 449 -2.41 1.29 -6.77
C ALA A 449 -2.66 2.78 -7.05
N THR A 450 -1.67 3.63 -6.79
CA THR A 450 -1.81 5.08 -6.74
C THR A 450 -0.62 5.76 -7.44
N PRO A 451 -0.54 5.65 -8.78
CA PRO A 451 0.55 6.30 -9.52
C PRO A 451 0.46 7.82 -9.36
N LYS A 452 1.61 8.46 -9.25
CA LYS A 452 1.77 9.91 -9.29
C LYS A 452 2.19 10.36 -10.69
N GLY A 453 2.11 11.64 -11.00
CA GLY A 453 2.61 12.18 -12.27
C GLY A 453 4.05 11.76 -12.56
N THR A 454 4.94 11.83 -11.55
CA THR A 454 6.33 11.36 -11.67
C THR A 454 6.46 9.85 -11.93
N THR A 455 5.57 9.03 -11.39
CA THR A 455 5.56 7.58 -11.63
C THR A 455 5.10 7.25 -13.05
N LEU A 456 4.10 7.99 -13.54
CA LEU A 456 3.58 7.87 -14.90
C LEU A 456 4.65 8.24 -15.93
N GLU A 457 5.37 9.34 -15.73
CA GLU A 457 6.42 9.78 -16.63
C GLU A 457 7.61 8.79 -16.67
N MET A 458 7.99 8.24 -15.50
CA MET A 458 9.13 7.30 -15.43
C MET A 458 8.81 5.93 -16.01
N PHE A 459 7.60 5.41 -15.79
CA PHE A 459 7.26 4.01 -16.05
C PHE A 459 6.04 3.82 -16.95
N GLY A 460 5.28 4.88 -17.24
CA GLY A 460 4.12 4.84 -18.11
C GLY A 460 4.49 4.64 -19.56
N THR A 461 3.56 4.14 -20.34
CA THR A 461 3.64 4.02 -21.78
C THR A 461 3.27 5.34 -22.43
N PRO A 462 4.14 5.96 -23.24
CA PRO A 462 3.79 7.18 -23.96
C PRO A 462 2.76 6.89 -25.05
N ALA A 463 1.76 7.75 -25.18
CA ALA A 463 0.79 7.75 -26.26
C ALA A 463 1.16 8.80 -27.34
N ASP A 464 0.50 8.71 -28.51
CA ASP A 464 0.79 9.59 -29.66
C ASP A 464 0.48 11.07 -29.39
N ASP A 465 -0.38 11.36 -28.42
CA ASP A 465 -0.73 12.72 -27.99
C ASP A 465 0.24 13.31 -26.96
N GLY A 466 1.29 12.58 -26.59
CA GLY A 466 2.28 12.97 -25.57
C GLY A 466 1.88 12.65 -24.14
N SER A 467 0.72 12.04 -23.93
CA SER A 467 0.29 11.59 -22.60
C SER A 467 0.97 10.28 -22.19
N TYR A 468 1.01 10.00 -20.88
CA TYR A 468 1.59 8.77 -20.32
C TYR A 468 0.53 7.98 -19.60
N HIS A 469 0.36 6.72 -20.00
CA HIS A 469 -0.66 5.80 -19.50
C HIS A 469 -0.04 4.57 -18.79
N PRO A 470 -0.75 3.93 -17.86
CA PRO A 470 -0.36 2.61 -17.37
C PRO A 470 -0.41 1.56 -18.51
N PHE A 471 0.55 0.63 -18.50
CA PHE A 471 0.57 -0.50 -19.42
C PHE A 471 -0.60 -1.47 -19.18
N HIS A 472 -1.03 -1.59 -17.91
CA HIS A 472 -2.12 -2.46 -17.51
C HIS A 472 -2.84 -1.90 -16.29
N ILE A 473 -4.18 -1.94 -16.34
CA ILE A 473 -5.05 -1.41 -15.29
C ILE A 473 -5.92 -2.52 -14.70
N TYR A 474 -6.03 -2.55 -13.39
CA TYR A 474 -7.12 -3.17 -12.64
C TYR A 474 -7.61 -2.13 -11.64
N SER A 475 -8.65 -1.40 -12.03
CA SER A 475 -9.10 -0.20 -11.34
C SER A 475 -9.69 -0.49 -9.95
N MET A 476 -9.74 0.52 -9.09
CA MET A 476 -10.43 0.42 -7.80
C MET A 476 -11.93 0.18 -8.04
N ARG A 477 -12.52 0.84 -9.03
CA ARG A 477 -13.92 0.64 -9.43
C ARG A 477 -14.20 -0.83 -9.77
N GLN A 478 -13.41 -1.43 -10.66
CA GLN A 478 -13.59 -2.84 -11.04
C GLN A 478 -13.47 -3.76 -9.83
N ALA A 479 -12.48 -3.55 -8.98
CA ALA A 479 -12.25 -4.38 -7.81
C ALA A 479 -13.40 -4.29 -6.76
N ILE A 480 -14.02 -3.12 -6.61
CA ILE A 480 -15.20 -2.92 -5.75
C ILE A 480 -16.45 -3.57 -6.38
N GLU A 481 -16.73 -3.29 -7.66
CA GLU A 481 -17.90 -3.82 -8.35
C GLU A 481 -17.85 -5.36 -8.47
N GLU A 482 -16.67 -5.96 -8.57
CA GLU A 482 -16.46 -7.41 -8.50
C GLU A 482 -16.60 -8.00 -7.08
N GLY A 483 -16.76 -7.17 -6.05
CA GLY A 483 -16.80 -7.59 -4.65
C GLY A 483 -15.48 -8.18 -4.15
N PHE A 484 -14.39 -7.87 -4.85
CA PHE A 484 -13.06 -8.35 -4.50
C PHE A 484 -12.45 -7.57 -3.33
N ILE A 485 -12.69 -6.27 -3.31
CA ILE A 485 -12.43 -5.39 -2.18
C ILE A 485 -13.75 -4.73 -1.78
N LEU A 486 -13.84 -4.34 -0.52
CA LEU A 486 -14.98 -3.58 -0.03
C LEU A 486 -14.80 -2.09 -0.32
N ASP A 487 -15.90 -1.40 -0.57
CA ASP A 487 -15.92 0.04 -0.68
C ASP A 487 -15.78 0.66 0.70
N VAL A 488 -14.63 1.26 0.97
CA VAL A 488 -14.33 1.89 2.26
C VAL A 488 -15.04 3.23 2.45
N LEU A 489 -15.64 3.77 1.41
CA LEU A 489 -16.35 5.04 1.41
C LEU A 489 -17.87 4.88 1.59
N GLN A 490 -18.37 3.66 1.62
CA GLN A 490 -19.81 3.37 1.70
C GLN A 490 -20.45 3.83 3.02
N ASN A 491 -19.75 3.65 4.15
CA ASN A 491 -20.21 4.08 5.46
C ASN A 491 -19.17 5.03 6.07
N TYR A 492 -19.26 6.29 5.70
CA TYR A 492 -18.32 7.32 6.10
C TYR A 492 -19.02 8.39 6.97
N MET A 493 -18.48 8.63 8.16
CA MET A 493 -18.99 9.62 9.10
C MET A 493 -17.92 10.66 9.38
N THR A 494 -18.25 11.95 9.24
CA THR A 494 -17.32 13.03 9.57
C THR A 494 -17.83 13.88 10.72
N TYR A 495 -16.86 14.33 11.54
CA TYR A 495 -17.07 15.33 12.57
C TYR A 495 -16.25 16.57 12.26
N SER A 496 -16.82 17.73 12.53
CA SER A 496 -16.04 18.96 12.63
C SER A 496 -15.76 19.31 14.07
N THR A 497 -14.55 19.80 14.31
CA THR A 497 -14.14 20.32 15.62
C THR A 497 -14.40 21.83 15.64
N CYS A 498 -15.28 22.26 16.53
CA CYS A 498 -15.49 23.67 16.83
C CYS A 498 -14.78 24.00 18.14
N TYR A 499 -13.90 24.98 18.14
CA TYR A 499 -13.17 25.37 19.35
C TYR A 499 -12.86 26.87 19.36
N LYS A 500 -12.60 27.40 20.55
CA LYS A 500 -12.08 28.74 20.76
C LYS A 500 -10.86 28.66 21.67
N ILE A 501 -9.79 29.26 21.23
CA ILE A 501 -8.54 29.41 21.98
C ILE A 501 -8.39 30.87 22.36
N ALA A 502 -7.98 31.13 23.59
CA ALA A 502 -7.63 32.45 24.08
C ALA A 502 -6.14 32.53 24.39
N LYS A 503 -5.63 33.72 24.31
CA LYS A 503 -4.28 34.06 24.78
C LYS A 503 -4.27 34.08 26.32
N ASN A 504 -3.33 33.36 26.90
CA ASN A 504 -3.12 33.28 28.36
C ASN A 504 -1.87 34.03 28.80
N THR A 505 -1.48 35.08 28.10
CA THR A 505 -0.33 35.92 28.40
C THR A 505 -0.66 37.36 28.03
N PRO A 506 -0.12 38.36 28.78
CA PRO A 506 -0.28 39.78 28.38
C PRO A 506 0.51 40.14 27.12
N ASP A 507 1.55 39.40 26.77
CA ASP A 507 2.41 39.65 25.62
C ASP A 507 1.70 39.31 24.29
N ASN A 508 1.94 40.11 23.26
CA ASN A 508 1.39 39.92 21.92
C ASN A 508 2.50 39.92 20.84
N PRO A 509 3.38 38.89 20.86
CA PRO A 509 4.52 38.85 19.96
C PRO A 509 4.09 38.68 18.50
N ASP A 510 4.84 39.32 17.59
CA ASP A 510 4.71 39.07 16.15
C ASP A 510 5.36 37.73 15.80
N LEU A 511 4.53 36.79 15.33
CA LEU A 511 4.94 35.41 15.01
C LEU A 511 4.68 35.10 13.55
N PRO A 512 5.50 34.22 12.92
CA PRO A 512 5.18 33.66 11.62
C PRO A 512 3.83 32.95 11.65
N SER A 513 2.86 33.49 10.93
CA SER A 513 1.44 33.14 11.04
C SER A 513 1.16 31.67 10.80
N SER A 514 1.78 31.07 9.77
CA SER A 514 1.58 29.66 9.43
C SER A 514 2.16 28.69 10.46
N ARG A 515 3.30 29.06 11.06
CA ARG A 515 3.96 28.25 12.10
C ARG A 515 3.22 28.32 13.43
N ALA A 516 2.85 29.53 13.85
CA ALA A 516 2.06 29.73 15.05
C ALA A 516 0.70 28.99 14.93
N ALA A 517 0.03 29.09 13.79
CA ALA A 517 -1.19 28.34 13.53
C ALA A 517 -1.02 26.82 13.62
N LYS A 518 0.12 26.26 13.20
CA LYS A 518 0.42 24.82 13.36
C LYS A 518 0.60 24.43 14.83
N ILE A 519 1.28 25.25 15.62
CA ILE A 519 1.49 25.00 17.05
C ILE A 519 0.17 25.10 17.81
N ILE A 520 -0.65 26.09 17.50
CA ILE A 520 -1.98 26.27 18.11
C ILE A 520 -2.88 25.07 17.80
N ARG A 521 -2.88 24.58 16.56
CA ARG A 521 -3.64 23.36 16.20
C ARG A 521 -3.09 22.12 16.91
N LYS A 522 -1.76 21.99 17.04
CA LYS A 522 -1.15 20.89 17.79
C LYS A 522 -1.54 20.94 19.26
N TYR A 523 -1.60 22.14 19.87
CA TYR A 523 -2.07 22.35 21.23
C TYR A 523 -3.51 21.86 21.41
N GLU A 524 -4.44 22.26 20.51
CA GLU A 524 -5.83 21.81 20.53
C GLU A 524 -5.93 20.28 20.39
N GLN A 525 -5.23 19.70 19.41
CA GLN A 525 -5.27 18.24 19.15
C GLN A 525 -4.76 17.41 20.32
N LEU A 526 -3.74 17.88 21.04
CA LEU A 526 -3.16 17.18 22.19
C LEU A 526 -3.77 17.58 23.54
N HIS A 527 -4.76 18.46 23.52
CA HIS A 527 -5.41 18.91 24.75
C HIS A 527 -6.16 17.75 25.44
N PRO A 528 -5.98 17.53 26.77
CA PRO A 528 -6.58 16.40 27.49
C PRO A 528 -8.08 16.28 27.29
N TYR A 529 -8.80 17.39 27.27
CA TYR A 529 -10.23 17.43 27.06
C TYR A 529 -10.65 16.90 25.68
N ASN A 530 -9.91 17.30 24.63
CA ASN A 530 -10.15 16.81 23.27
C ASN A 530 -9.91 15.29 23.17
N ILE A 531 -8.75 14.84 23.71
CA ILE A 531 -8.40 13.41 23.75
C ILE A 531 -9.48 12.60 24.49
N ALA A 532 -9.94 13.06 25.65
CA ALA A 532 -10.96 12.37 26.44
C ALA A 532 -12.30 12.25 25.71
N ARG A 533 -12.76 13.33 25.06
CA ARG A 533 -14.01 13.31 24.27
C ARG A 533 -13.94 12.34 23.10
N LYS A 534 -12.84 12.36 22.37
CA LYS A 534 -12.65 11.46 21.22
C LYS A 534 -12.45 10.01 21.69
N SER A 535 -11.73 9.78 22.78
CA SER A 535 -11.55 8.44 23.36
C SER A 535 -12.87 7.78 23.74
N LYS A 536 -13.79 8.54 24.35
CA LYS A 536 -15.16 8.06 24.61
C LYS A 536 -15.85 7.63 23.31
N ILE A 537 -15.82 8.46 22.26
CA ILE A 537 -16.44 8.14 20.97
C ILE A 537 -15.79 6.88 20.36
N ILE A 538 -14.47 6.74 20.44
CA ILE A 538 -13.74 5.56 19.93
C ILE A 538 -14.26 4.27 20.59
N VAL A 539 -14.30 4.23 21.93
CA VAL A 539 -14.71 3.03 22.66
C VAL A 539 -16.19 2.71 22.42
N GLU A 540 -17.07 3.71 22.47
CA GLU A 540 -18.50 3.50 22.24
C GLU A 540 -18.80 3.11 20.78
N THR A 541 -18.06 3.65 19.80
CA THR A 541 -18.16 3.23 18.40
C THR A 541 -17.70 1.79 18.21
N PHE A 542 -16.61 1.38 18.86
CA PHE A 542 -16.20 -0.02 18.82
C PHE A 542 -17.32 -0.94 19.32
N ARG A 543 -17.90 -0.64 20.48
CA ARG A 543 -18.92 -1.47 21.11
C ARG A 543 -20.25 -1.50 20.35
N SER A 544 -20.66 -0.37 19.78
CA SER A 544 -21.95 -0.25 19.06
C SER A 544 -21.90 -0.68 17.60
N THR A 545 -20.75 -0.53 16.94
CA THR A 545 -20.64 -0.70 15.47
C THR A 545 -19.73 -1.84 15.05
N THR A 546 -18.66 -2.14 15.82
CA THR A 546 -17.58 -3.02 15.36
C THR A 546 -17.64 -4.39 16.02
N ARG A 547 -17.86 -4.44 17.33
CA ARG A 547 -17.72 -5.64 18.18
C ARG A 547 -18.43 -6.86 17.61
N ASP A 548 -19.69 -6.71 17.21
CA ASP A 548 -20.56 -7.82 16.79
C ASP A 548 -20.40 -8.16 15.29
N LYS A 549 -19.58 -7.39 14.55
CA LYS A 549 -19.28 -7.65 13.13
C LYS A 549 -18.35 -8.86 12.97
N ILE A 550 -18.41 -9.46 11.79
CA ILE A 550 -17.55 -10.62 11.42
C ILE A 550 -17.70 -11.77 12.47
N GLY A 551 -18.95 -12.05 12.89
CA GLY A 551 -19.21 -13.08 13.88
C GLY A 551 -18.60 -12.81 15.27
N GLY A 552 -18.47 -11.55 15.66
CA GLY A 552 -17.87 -11.12 16.92
C GLY A 552 -16.34 -10.92 16.88
N ASN A 553 -15.73 -11.00 15.68
CA ASN A 553 -14.29 -10.83 15.50
C ASN A 553 -13.92 -9.47 14.85
N GLY A 554 -14.86 -8.53 14.75
CA GLY A 554 -14.61 -7.22 14.18
C GLY A 554 -13.53 -6.44 14.94
N LYS A 555 -12.59 -5.83 14.20
CA LYS A 555 -11.46 -5.04 14.75
C LYS A 555 -11.53 -3.59 14.31
N MET A 556 -10.94 -2.73 15.13
CA MET A 556 -10.88 -1.28 14.89
C MET A 556 -9.43 -0.79 14.87
N MET A 557 -9.14 0.15 13.96
CA MET A 557 -7.89 0.90 13.95
C MET A 557 -8.16 2.39 14.18
N VAL A 558 -7.34 3.03 15.02
CA VAL A 558 -7.38 4.48 15.30
C VAL A 558 -6.12 5.11 14.76
N VAL A 559 -6.24 5.94 13.73
CA VAL A 559 -5.12 6.61 13.06
C VAL A 559 -4.93 7.99 13.66
N THR A 560 -3.78 8.22 14.31
CA THR A 560 -3.49 9.46 15.02
C THR A 560 -2.48 10.34 14.28
N SER A 561 -2.47 11.65 14.62
CA SER A 561 -1.62 12.64 13.95
C SER A 561 -0.15 12.54 14.32
N SER A 562 0.20 11.96 15.48
CA SER A 562 1.56 11.85 15.97
C SER A 562 1.73 10.71 16.98
N ARG A 563 2.98 10.31 17.25
CA ARG A 563 3.32 9.32 18.28
C ARG A 563 2.83 9.75 19.68
N LEU A 564 3.01 11.03 20.03
CA LEU A 564 2.52 11.57 21.29
C LEU A 564 1.00 11.50 21.40
N ALA A 565 0.27 11.79 20.30
CA ALA A 565 -1.16 11.62 20.28
C ALA A 565 -1.55 10.14 20.51
N ALA A 566 -0.85 9.20 19.88
CA ALA A 566 -1.12 7.78 20.05
C ALA A 566 -0.95 7.32 21.51
N VAL A 567 0.12 7.77 22.19
CA VAL A 567 0.38 7.48 23.61
C VAL A 567 -0.75 8.05 24.49
N ARG A 568 -1.14 9.31 24.28
CA ARG A 568 -2.20 9.95 25.07
C ARG A 568 -3.57 9.30 24.82
N TYR A 569 -3.88 8.95 23.57
CA TYR A 569 -5.10 8.17 23.28
C TYR A 569 -5.08 6.80 23.95
N PHE A 570 -3.94 6.12 23.93
CA PHE A 570 -3.83 4.80 24.55
C PHE A 570 -4.12 4.86 26.06
N HIS A 571 -3.53 5.81 26.78
CA HIS A 571 -3.77 6.00 28.20
C HIS A 571 -5.21 6.38 28.51
N GLU A 572 -5.77 7.30 27.74
CA GLU A 572 -7.14 7.79 27.97
C GLU A 572 -8.20 6.75 27.59
N VAL A 573 -8.00 5.99 26.51
CA VAL A 573 -8.88 4.87 26.15
C VAL A 573 -8.86 3.81 27.22
N LYS A 574 -7.68 3.43 27.74
CA LYS A 574 -7.58 2.49 28.87
C LYS A 574 -8.27 3.02 30.11
N ARG A 575 -8.02 4.27 30.48
CA ARG A 575 -8.67 4.91 31.62
C ARG A 575 -10.20 4.83 31.48
N TYR A 576 -10.74 5.17 30.31
CA TYR A 576 -12.18 5.13 30.06
C TYR A 576 -12.75 3.70 30.12
N ILE A 577 -12.05 2.71 29.57
CA ILE A 577 -12.42 1.30 29.64
C ILE A 577 -12.52 0.84 31.10
N ASP A 578 -11.53 1.17 31.92
CA ASP A 578 -11.46 0.79 33.33
C ASP A 578 -12.56 1.48 34.14
N GLU A 579 -12.81 2.79 33.90
CA GLU A 579 -13.88 3.55 34.57
C GLU A 579 -15.28 3.00 34.27
N GLN A 580 -15.49 2.51 33.02
CA GLN A 580 -16.79 1.93 32.64
C GLN A 580 -16.88 0.43 32.97
N GLY A 581 -15.80 -0.22 33.41
CA GLY A 581 -15.76 -1.66 33.71
C GLY A 581 -15.92 -2.54 32.44
N TYR A 582 -15.49 -2.08 31.27
CA TYR A 582 -15.64 -2.83 30.04
C TYR A 582 -14.56 -3.92 29.92
N SER A 583 -14.96 -5.16 29.78
CA SER A 583 -14.07 -6.32 29.60
C SER A 583 -13.94 -6.78 28.14
N ASP A 584 -14.77 -6.23 27.27
CA ASP A 584 -14.90 -6.59 25.85
C ASP A 584 -14.01 -5.76 24.91
N VAL A 585 -13.27 -4.77 25.43
CA VAL A 585 -12.39 -3.88 24.67
C VAL A 585 -10.95 -4.09 25.12
N ASN A 586 -10.10 -4.60 24.21
CA ASN A 586 -8.67 -4.82 24.44
C ASN A 586 -7.87 -3.96 23.46
N VAL A 587 -7.06 -3.04 23.97
CA VAL A 587 -6.36 -2.02 23.17
C VAL A 587 -4.86 -2.24 23.18
N VAL A 588 -4.24 -2.05 22.00
CA VAL A 588 -2.79 -1.95 21.80
C VAL A 588 -2.45 -0.70 20.99
N VAL A 589 -1.18 -0.27 21.09
CA VAL A 589 -0.67 0.89 20.36
C VAL A 589 0.53 0.52 19.48
N ALA A 590 0.65 1.14 18.31
CA ALA A 590 1.75 0.89 17.37
C ALA A 590 2.39 2.21 16.89
N PHE A 591 3.69 2.36 17.16
CA PHE A 591 4.53 3.45 16.66
C PHE A 591 6.00 3.04 16.67
N SER A 592 6.85 3.75 15.92
CA SER A 592 8.29 3.45 15.85
C SER A 592 9.10 4.39 16.73
N GLY A 593 10.14 3.86 17.39
CA GLY A 593 11.04 4.59 18.28
C GLY A 593 10.41 4.95 19.63
N ALA A 594 11.04 5.88 20.35
CA ALA A 594 10.57 6.38 21.62
C ALA A 594 9.91 7.75 21.49
N VAL A 595 9.07 8.12 22.46
CA VAL A 595 8.41 9.44 22.54
C VAL A 595 8.30 9.90 23.99
N ALA A 596 8.69 11.15 24.23
CA ALA A 596 8.54 11.76 25.55
C ALA A 596 7.16 12.42 25.72
N ASP A 597 6.55 12.22 26.88
CA ASP A 597 5.39 12.98 27.37
C ASP A 597 5.70 13.42 28.81
N GLY A 598 6.03 14.69 28.99
CA GLY A 598 6.64 15.21 30.23
C GLY A 598 8.00 14.56 30.48
N ASP A 599 8.21 14.09 31.71
CA ASP A 599 9.44 13.46 32.15
C ASP A 599 9.53 11.95 31.82
N VAL A 600 8.52 11.39 31.19
CA VAL A 600 8.45 9.94 30.87
C VAL A 600 8.67 9.70 29.39
N GLU A 601 9.57 8.78 29.08
CA GLU A 601 9.78 8.29 27.72
C GLU A 601 9.09 6.95 27.51
N TYR A 602 8.22 6.89 26.49
CA TYR A 602 7.43 5.71 26.16
C TYR A 602 7.92 5.03 24.89
N THR A 603 7.99 3.71 24.95
CA THR A 603 8.17 2.85 23.77
C THR A 603 6.94 1.99 23.54
N GLU A 604 6.78 1.47 22.34
CA GLU A 604 5.67 0.59 21.96
C GLU A 604 5.58 -0.64 22.88
N SER A 605 6.70 -1.29 23.16
CA SER A 605 6.75 -2.51 23.99
C SER A 605 6.45 -2.24 25.46
N MET A 606 6.79 -1.04 25.98
CA MET A 606 6.43 -0.67 27.36
C MET A 606 4.92 -0.55 27.57
N LEU A 607 4.20 -0.08 26.56
CA LEU A 607 2.76 0.17 26.64
C LEU A 607 1.93 -1.09 26.38
N ASN A 608 2.40 -1.98 25.50
CA ASN A 608 1.68 -3.18 25.12
C ASN A 608 2.03 -4.35 26.04
N VAL A 609 1.08 -4.72 26.87
CA VAL A 609 1.25 -5.77 27.89
C VAL A 609 0.12 -6.78 27.76
N ARG A 610 0.45 -8.07 27.84
CA ARG A 610 -0.54 -9.18 27.87
C ARG A 610 -1.23 -9.24 29.24
N LYS A 611 -2.28 -10.05 29.34
CA LYS A 611 -3.00 -10.26 30.60
C LYS A 611 -2.14 -10.89 31.70
N ASP A 612 -1.09 -11.62 31.35
CA ASP A 612 -0.12 -12.22 32.27
C ASP A 612 1.01 -11.25 32.73
N GLY A 613 0.98 -9.99 32.26
CA GLY A 613 1.97 -8.98 32.57
C GLY A 613 3.20 -8.98 31.66
N SER A 614 3.30 -9.90 30.70
CA SER A 614 4.43 -9.92 29.74
C SER A 614 4.30 -8.85 28.67
N HIS A 615 5.43 -8.25 28.29
CA HIS A 615 5.49 -7.24 27.24
C HIS A 615 5.41 -7.87 25.84
N ILE A 616 4.75 -7.16 24.91
CA ILE A 616 4.64 -7.55 23.51
C ILE A 616 5.74 -6.84 22.72
N SER A 617 6.57 -7.64 22.02
CA SER A 617 7.57 -7.08 21.11
C SER A 617 6.94 -6.56 19.82
N SER A 618 7.67 -5.67 19.12
CA SER A 618 7.21 -5.08 17.87
C SER A 618 6.88 -6.12 16.79
N ASP A 619 7.60 -7.23 16.75
CA ASP A 619 7.43 -8.32 15.80
C ASP A 619 6.21 -9.18 16.10
N GLN A 620 5.86 -9.31 17.38
CA GLN A 620 4.69 -10.08 17.84
C GLN A 620 3.39 -9.29 17.74
N LEU A 621 3.45 -7.96 17.69
CA LEU A 621 2.29 -7.09 17.82
C LEU A 621 1.20 -7.36 16.77
N ASN A 622 1.58 -7.68 15.54
CA ASN A 622 0.62 -7.99 14.48
C ASN A 622 -0.18 -9.27 14.80
N GLN A 623 0.51 -10.33 15.22
CA GLN A 623 -0.14 -11.59 15.60
C GLN A 623 -0.98 -11.44 16.86
N GLU A 624 -0.47 -10.73 17.87
CA GLU A 624 -1.21 -10.45 19.10
C GLU A 624 -2.48 -9.63 18.82
N PHE A 625 -2.41 -8.63 17.94
CA PHE A 625 -3.59 -7.90 17.53
C PHE A 625 -4.61 -8.81 16.84
N HIS A 626 -4.15 -9.71 15.98
CA HIS A 626 -5.03 -10.68 15.32
C HIS A 626 -5.73 -11.61 16.33
N ASP A 627 -4.99 -12.13 17.32
CA ASP A 627 -5.49 -13.19 18.20
C ASP A 627 -6.19 -12.65 19.45
N ASN A 628 -5.66 -11.60 20.08
CA ASN A 628 -5.99 -11.25 21.48
C ASN A 628 -6.53 -9.82 21.66
N PHE A 629 -6.34 -8.93 20.71
CA PHE A 629 -6.74 -7.53 20.83
C PHE A 629 -7.70 -7.13 19.70
N ASN A 630 -8.51 -6.11 19.94
CA ASN A 630 -9.56 -5.69 19.00
C ASN A 630 -9.55 -4.20 18.65
N VAL A 631 -8.79 -3.36 19.37
CA VAL A 631 -8.57 -1.95 19.05
C VAL A 631 -7.08 -1.68 18.94
N LEU A 632 -6.63 -1.12 17.80
CA LEU A 632 -5.24 -0.79 17.50
C LEU A 632 -5.10 0.71 17.27
N ILE A 633 -4.35 1.41 18.12
CA ILE A 633 -4.05 2.84 17.96
C ILE A 633 -2.70 2.98 17.25
N VAL A 634 -2.65 3.74 16.15
CA VAL A 634 -1.44 3.84 15.33
C VAL A 634 -0.99 5.27 15.07
N ALA A 635 0.34 5.47 15.04
CA ALA A 635 0.98 6.68 14.54
C ALA A 635 1.98 6.32 13.44
N GLU A 636 1.63 6.53 12.18
CA GLU A 636 2.38 6.24 10.95
C GLU A 636 2.67 4.75 10.70
N LYS A 637 3.02 3.97 11.71
CA LYS A 637 3.18 2.52 11.64
C LYS A 637 1.83 1.87 11.26
N TYR A 638 1.84 0.86 10.40
CA TYR A 638 0.68 0.12 9.89
C TYR A 638 -0.33 0.91 9.01
N GLN A 639 -0.13 2.20 8.75
CA GLN A 639 -0.93 2.93 7.76
C GLN A 639 -0.65 2.43 6.33
N THR A 640 0.53 1.85 6.10
CA THR A 640 0.92 1.15 4.88
C THR A 640 1.47 -0.23 5.24
N GLY A 641 1.25 -1.24 4.38
CA GLY A 641 1.82 -2.58 4.54
C GLY A 641 1.20 -3.47 5.62
N PHE A 642 0.09 -3.05 6.24
CA PHE A 642 -0.64 -3.84 7.22
C PHE A 642 -1.76 -4.63 6.57
N ASP A 643 -1.86 -5.92 6.85
CA ASP A 643 -2.89 -6.80 6.30
C ASP A 643 -3.63 -7.54 7.43
N GLU A 644 -4.81 -7.02 7.80
CA GLU A 644 -5.72 -7.60 8.78
C GLU A 644 -7.13 -7.66 8.18
N PRO A 645 -7.55 -8.83 7.69
CA PRO A 645 -8.88 -8.98 7.07
C PRO A 645 -10.05 -8.70 8.02
N LEU A 646 -9.87 -8.91 9.33
CA LEU A 646 -10.89 -8.66 10.35
C LEU A 646 -11.08 -7.17 10.67
N LEU A 647 -10.24 -6.29 10.13
CA LEU A 647 -10.34 -4.85 10.35
C LEU A 647 -11.60 -4.29 9.69
N HIS A 648 -12.60 -3.94 10.49
CA HIS A 648 -13.91 -3.45 10.04
C HIS A 648 -14.02 -1.92 10.13
N THR A 649 -13.50 -1.32 11.19
CA THR A 649 -13.70 0.10 11.49
C THR A 649 -12.36 0.85 11.53
N MET A 650 -12.35 2.05 10.97
CA MET A 650 -11.22 2.98 11.12
C MET A 650 -11.70 4.32 11.69
N ILE A 651 -11.03 4.77 12.73
CA ILE A 651 -11.17 6.12 13.27
C ILE A 651 -9.99 6.95 12.78
N VAL A 652 -10.25 8.11 12.19
CA VAL A 652 -9.23 8.97 11.62
C VAL A 652 -9.14 10.28 12.40
N ASP A 653 -8.00 10.52 13.08
CA ASP A 653 -7.66 11.78 13.74
C ASP A 653 -6.37 12.36 13.16
N LYS A 654 -6.30 12.36 11.83
CA LYS A 654 -5.16 12.85 11.06
C LYS A 654 -5.63 13.43 9.73
N LYS A 655 -5.01 14.56 9.30
CA LYS A 655 -5.26 15.07 7.95
C LYS A 655 -4.68 14.11 6.91
N LEU A 656 -5.55 13.55 6.10
CA LEU A 656 -5.23 12.67 4.98
C LEU A 656 -5.35 13.46 3.66
N LYS A 657 -4.40 13.25 2.73
CA LYS A 657 -4.41 13.91 1.41
C LYS A 657 -3.89 12.97 0.34
N GLY A 658 -4.55 12.98 -0.85
CA GLY A 658 -4.13 12.25 -2.03
C GLY A 658 -3.79 10.78 -1.75
N VAL A 659 -2.66 10.30 -2.24
CA VAL A 659 -2.19 8.91 -2.09
C VAL A 659 -2.27 8.38 -0.65
N LYS A 660 -1.93 9.22 0.36
CA LYS A 660 -1.95 8.79 1.77
C LYS A 660 -3.36 8.47 2.27
N ALA A 661 -4.39 9.16 1.78
CA ALA A 661 -5.78 8.86 2.13
C ALA A 661 -6.17 7.47 1.60
N VAL A 662 -5.93 7.24 0.31
CA VAL A 662 -6.22 5.94 -0.32
C VAL A 662 -5.48 4.79 0.37
N GLN A 663 -4.18 4.95 0.62
CA GLN A 663 -3.37 3.92 1.26
C GLN A 663 -3.82 3.58 2.69
N THR A 664 -4.17 4.60 3.47
CA THR A 664 -4.59 4.42 4.86
C THR A 664 -5.97 3.74 4.91
N LEU A 665 -6.95 4.28 4.21
CA LEU A 665 -8.32 3.76 4.24
C LEU A 665 -8.45 2.39 3.56
N SER A 666 -7.65 2.11 2.53
CA SER A 666 -7.63 0.79 1.88
C SER A 666 -7.15 -0.36 2.77
N ARG A 667 -6.73 -0.10 4.02
CA ARG A 667 -6.50 -1.19 5.00
C ARG A 667 -7.81 -1.89 5.39
N LEU A 668 -8.94 -1.18 5.29
CA LEU A 668 -10.27 -1.73 5.56
C LEU A 668 -10.83 -2.60 4.42
N ASN A 669 -10.36 -2.44 3.20
CA ASN A 669 -10.99 -3.00 2.01
C ASN A 669 -10.87 -4.52 1.84
N ARG A 670 -10.12 -5.20 2.71
CA ARG A 670 -9.93 -6.66 2.66
C ARG A 670 -11.22 -7.40 2.91
N THR A 671 -11.50 -8.40 2.10
CA THR A 671 -12.65 -9.29 2.25
C THR A 671 -12.27 -10.52 3.07
N CYS A 672 -13.18 -10.98 3.92
CA CYS A 672 -13.10 -12.28 4.59
C CYS A 672 -14.52 -12.82 4.84
N PRO A 673 -14.68 -14.11 5.14
CA PRO A 673 -15.98 -14.67 5.46
C PRO A 673 -16.67 -13.90 6.58
N GLY A 674 -17.92 -13.50 6.36
CA GLY A 674 -18.73 -12.74 7.31
C GLY A 674 -18.49 -11.22 7.33
N LYS A 675 -17.56 -10.69 6.55
CA LYS A 675 -17.35 -9.24 6.40
C LYS A 675 -18.07 -8.73 5.15
N THR A 676 -19.11 -7.95 5.35
CA THR A 676 -19.99 -7.43 4.29
C THR A 676 -19.83 -5.93 4.07
N ASP A 677 -19.30 -5.21 5.06
CA ASP A 677 -19.19 -3.75 5.07
C ASP A 677 -17.94 -3.29 5.84
N THR A 678 -17.71 -1.99 5.77
CA THR A 678 -16.68 -1.27 6.52
C THR A 678 -17.27 0.01 7.08
N PHE A 679 -16.63 0.58 8.10
CA PHE A 679 -17.06 1.84 8.70
C PHE A 679 -15.86 2.77 8.95
N VAL A 680 -15.99 4.04 8.56
CA VAL A 680 -15.00 5.08 8.84
C VAL A 680 -15.63 6.22 9.62
N LEU A 681 -14.97 6.64 10.71
CA LEU A 681 -15.30 7.85 11.44
C LEU A 681 -14.11 8.79 11.42
N ASP A 682 -14.29 9.98 10.90
CA ASP A 682 -13.23 10.96 10.68
C ASP A 682 -13.46 12.24 11.47
N PHE A 683 -12.46 12.66 12.28
CA PHE A 683 -12.52 13.87 13.08
C PHE A 683 -11.90 15.10 12.40
N ILE A 684 -11.20 14.91 11.25
CA ILE A 684 -10.32 15.94 10.68
C ILE A 684 -10.67 16.28 9.23
N ASN A 685 -10.99 15.25 8.42
CA ASN A 685 -11.20 15.43 6.99
C ASN A 685 -12.68 15.61 6.68
N THR A 686 -12.97 16.44 5.67
CA THR A 686 -14.34 16.61 5.15
C THR A 686 -14.62 15.55 4.09
N LYS A 687 -15.91 15.44 3.70
CA LYS A 687 -16.32 14.60 2.57
C LYS A 687 -15.57 14.97 1.30
N GLU A 688 -15.41 16.26 1.03
CA GLU A 688 -14.74 16.82 -0.14
C GLU A 688 -13.24 16.47 -0.14
N ASP A 689 -12.55 16.61 0.99
CA ASP A 689 -11.14 16.21 1.14
C ASP A 689 -10.90 14.76 0.72
N ILE A 690 -11.82 13.86 1.08
CA ILE A 690 -11.72 12.42 0.80
C ILE A 690 -12.13 12.12 -0.65
N LEU A 691 -13.17 12.76 -1.15
CA LEU A 691 -13.57 12.66 -2.55
C LEU A 691 -12.41 13.06 -3.48
N ASP A 692 -11.81 14.23 -3.24
CA ASP A 692 -10.68 14.74 -4.02
C ASP A 692 -9.44 13.83 -3.93
N ALA A 693 -9.26 13.14 -2.80
CA ALA A 693 -8.14 12.22 -2.61
C ALA A 693 -8.33 10.88 -3.34
N PHE A 694 -9.57 10.38 -3.46
CA PHE A 694 -9.86 9.06 -4.02
C PHE A 694 -10.18 9.11 -5.52
N GLN A 695 -10.87 10.16 -5.99
CA GLN A 695 -11.33 10.27 -7.37
C GLN A 695 -10.22 10.04 -8.41
N PRO A 696 -8.99 10.56 -8.26
CA PRO A 696 -7.91 10.34 -9.22
C PRO A 696 -7.49 8.88 -9.40
N PHE A 697 -7.78 8.00 -8.42
CA PHE A 697 -7.35 6.60 -8.41
C PHE A 697 -8.50 5.60 -8.58
N TYR A 698 -9.72 6.12 -8.76
CA TYR A 698 -10.89 5.27 -8.88
C TYR A 698 -10.94 4.51 -10.21
N GLN A 699 -10.50 5.18 -11.26
CA GLN A 699 -10.33 4.66 -12.62
C GLN A 699 -8.85 4.69 -13.04
N GLU A 700 -8.60 4.86 -14.33
CA GLU A 700 -7.26 5.13 -14.85
C GLU A 700 -6.71 6.45 -14.31
N THR A 701 -5.41 6.47 -14.01
CA THR A 701 -4.64 7.68 -13.72
C THR A 701 -3.61 7.88 -14.82
N TYR A 702 -3.59 9.05 -15.47
CA TYR A 702 -2.66 9.35 -16.56
C TYR A 702 -2.02 10.74 -16.40
N LEU A 703 -0.92 10.99 -17.11
CA LEU A 703 -0.23 12.26 -17.16
C LEU A 703 -0.46 12.89 -18.55
N GLU A 704 -0.91 14.14 -18.58
CA GLU A 704 -1.36 14.81 -19.81
C GLU A 704 -0.23 15.16 -20.78
N ASN A 705 0.92 15.58 -20.25
CA ASN A 705 2.08 16.00 -21.05
C ASN A 705 3.39 15.70 -20.34
N GLU A 706 4.49 15.74 -21.07
CA GLU A 706 5.85 15.64 -20.53
C GLU A 706 6.22 16.83 -19.65
N VAL A 707 7.14 16.61 -18.70
CA VAL A 707 7.70 17.68 -17.87
C VAL A 707 8.58 18.58 -18.72
N ASN A 708 8.38 19.89 -18.60
CA ASN A 708 9.21 20.87 -19.26
C ASN A 708 10.61 20.91 -18.64
N THR A 709 11.63 20.52 -19.43
CA THR A 709 13.04 20.55 -19.03
C THR A 709 13.59 21.96 -18.79
N ASP A 710 12.97 22.99 -19.39
CA ASP A 710 13.38 24.39 -19.20
C ASP A 710 13.27 24.89 -17.76
N LEU A 711 12.49 24.19 -16.92
CA LEU A 711 12.37 24.50 -15.49
C LEU A 711 13.71 24.45 -14.74
N ILE A 712 14.62 23.57 -15.14
CA ILE A 712 15.95 23.48 -14.53
C ILE A 712 16.74 24.74 -14.85
N TYR A 713 16.84 25.10 -16.14
CA TYR A 713 17.61 26.25 -16.61
C TYR A 713 17.05 27.57 -16.09
N LYS A 714 15.74 27.69 -16.00
CA LYS A 714 15.09 28.83 -15.36
C LYS A 714 15.47 28.93 -13.88
N THR A 715 15.39 27.82 -13.15
CA THR A 715 15.76 27.78 -11.72
C THR A 715 17.24 28.08 -11.51
N GLN A 716 18.12 27.57 -12.38
CA GLN A 716 19.54 27.87 -12.42
C GLN A 716 19.79 29.37 -12.57
N LYS A 717 19.18 30.02 -13.59
CA LYS A 717 19.28 31.43 -13.84
C LYS A 717 18.83 32.28 -12.65
N GLU A 718 17.71 31.92 -12.05
CA GLU A 718 17.20 32.62 -10.86
C GLU A 718 18.10 32.44 -9.66
N LEU A 719 18.72 31.28 -9.49
CA LEU A 719 19.65 30.99 -8.42
C LEU A 719 20.95 31.79 -8.56
N ARG A 720 21.51 31.86 -9.78
CA ARG A 720 22.72 32.64 -10.08
C ARG A 720 22.51 34.15 -9.91
N ALA A 721 21.29 34.65 -10.07
CA ALA A 721 20.96 36.07 -9.88
C ALA A 721 21.19 36.58 -8.45
N TYR A 722 21.27 35.71 -7.45
CA TYR A 722 21.64 36.10 -6.06
C TYR A 722 23.13 36.49 -5.91
N GLY A 723 24.01 36.15 -6.86
CA GLY A 723 25.42 36.45 -6.82
C GLY A 723 26.20 35.89 -5.63
N ILE A 724 25.75 34.73 -5.13
CA ILE A 724 26.35 34.05 -3.96
C ILE A 724 27.49 33.12 -4.38
N TYR A 725 27.45 32.57 -5.57
CA TYR A 725 28.50 31.73 -6.15
C TYR A 725 28.72 32.03 -7.63
N SER A 726 29.88 31.60 -8.16
CA SER A 726 30.34 31.78 -9.52
C SER A 726 30.82 30.45 -10.11
N ASP A 727 31.15 30.46 -11.41
CA ASP A 727 31.74 29.30 -12.09
C ASP A 727 33.10 28.92 -11.50
N ASP A 728 33.88 29.87 -10.99
CA ASP A 728 35.17 29.62 -10.30
C ASP A 728 34.94 28.80 -9.00
N ASP A 729 33.88 29.10 -8.26
CA ASP A 729 33.56 28.40 -7.03
C ASP A 729 33.15 26.95 -7.36
N ILE A 730 32.37 26.74 -8.42
CA ILE A 730 31.98 25.42 -8.92
C ILE A 730 33.25 24.66 -9.31
N ALA A 731 34.09 25.22 -10.15
CA ALA A 731 35.33 24.61 -10.63
C ALA A 731 36.29 24.26 -9.46
N ALA A 732 36.38 25.12 -8.44
CA ALA A 732 37.20 24.87 -7.26
C ALA A 732 36.74 23.64 -6.46
N MET A 733 35.42 23.47 -6.28
CA MET A 733 34.86 22.32 -5.55
C MET A 733 35.00 21.05 -6.39
N ILE A 734 34.67 21.10 -7.69
CA ILE A 734 34.68 19.95 -8.61
C ILE A 734 36.10 19.39 -8.77
N ARG A 735 37.15 20.20 -8.78
CA ARG A 735 38.55 19.72 -8.78
C ARG A 735 38.84 18.78 -7.61
N HIS A 736 38.29 19.05 -6.43
CA HIS A 736 38.46 18.20 -5.27
C HIS A 736 37.56 16.97 -5.31
N TYR A 737 36.39 17.10 -5.89
CA TYR A 737 35.46 16.00 -6.11
C TYR A 737 35.99 14.94 -7.08
N SER A 738 36.51 15.35 -8.22
CA SER A 738 37.05 14.46 -9.28
C SER A 738 38.35 13.78 -8.89
N SER A 739 39.18 14.43 -8.04
CA SER A 739 40.50 13.91 -7.67
C SER A 739 40.48 12.78 -6.61
N THR A 740 39.32 12.38 -6.15
CA THR A 740 39.18 11.39 -5.06
C THR A 740 38.35 10.21 -5.52
N SER A 741 38.94 9.01 -5.53
CA SER A 741 38.27 7.75 -5.84
C SER A 741 37.34 7.25 -4.73
N ARG A 742 37.49 7.73 -3.49
CA ARG A 742 36.59 7.48 -2.36
C ARG A 742 36.30 8.79 -1.62
N GLN A 743 35.04 8.98 -1.23
CA GLN A 743 34.63 10.06 -0.31
C GLN A 743 35.12 9.72 1.10
N ASP A 744 36.39 9.98 1.38
CA ASP A 744 36.96 9.92 2.72
C ASP A 744 36.82 11.29 3.43
N ASP A 745 37.05 11.32 4.74
CA ASP A 745 36.95 12.53 5.55
C ASP A 745 37.88 13.66 5.07
N ARG A 746 38.97 13.32 4.38
CA ARG A 746 39.92 14.30 3.81
C ARG A 746 39.35 14.98 2.56
N ALA A 747 38.67 14.21 1.70
CA ALA A 747 38.03 14.76 0.51
C ALA A 747 36.88 15.69 0.89
N MET A 748 36.05 15.25 1.84
CA MET A 748 34.99 16.09 2.41
C MET A 748 35.54 17.37 3.05
N GLY A 749 36.66 17.29 3.75
CA GLY A 749 37.34 18.48 4.33
C GLY A 749 37.79 19.48 3.27
N LYS A 750 38.36 19.02 2.14
CA LYS A 750 38.79 19.88 1.03
C LYS A 750 37.60 20.52 0.29
N MET A 751 36.57 19.75 0.03
CA MET A 751 35.34 20.27 -0.58
C MET A 751 34.65 21.31 0.31
N THR A 752 34.56 21.04 1.61
CA THR A 752 34.03 21.99 2.62
C THR A 752 34.85 23.29 2.65
N SER A 753 36.17 23.18 2.55
CA SER A 753 37.06 24.37 2.49
C SER A 753 36.84 25.19 1.21
N ALA A 754 36.61 24.55 0.07
CA ALA A 754 36.28 25.21 -1.20
C ALA A 754 34.89 25.89 -1.17
N LEU A 755 33.94 25.34 -0.43
CA LEU A 755 32.59 25.90 -0.28
C LEU A 755 32.50 27.02 0.77
N LYS A 756 33.48 27.15 1.67
CA LYS A 756 33.46 28.13 2.73
C LYS A 756 33.30 29.59 2.27
N PRO A 757 34.02 30.08 1.25
CA PRO A 757 33.84 31.47 0.77
C PRO A 757 32.40 31.73 0.28
N VAL A 758 31.75 30.71 -0.28
CA VAL A 758 30.34 30.79 -0.72
C VAL A 758 29.40 30.88 0.48
N ALA A 759 29.65 30.07 1.51
CA ALA A 759 28.90 30.15 2.76
C ALA A 759 29.06 31.52 3.46
N ASP A 760 30.24 32.10 3.40
CA ASP A 760 30.50 33.45 3.95
C ASP A 760 29.70 34.51 3.17
N ARG A 761 29.67 34.46 1.84
CA ARG A 761 28.81 35.36 1.00
C ARG A 761 27.33 35.16 1.26
N TYR A 762 26.91 33.95 1.46
CA TYR A 762 25.52 33.63 1.86
C TYR A 762 25.16 34.26 3.20
N ASN A 763 26.06 34.20 4.20
CA ASN A 763 25.83 34.78 5.51
C ASN A 763 25.74 36.32 5.53
N LEU A 764 26.32 36.98 4.53
CA LEU A 764 26.22 38.43 4.34
C LEU A 764 24.86 38.89 3.79
N LYS A 765 24.06 37.98 3.24
CA LYS A 765 22.73 38.29 2.71
C LYS A 765 21.72 38.45 3.84
N THR A 766 20.65 39.20 3.54
CA THR A 766 19.52 39.36 4.49
C THR A 766 18.86 37.99 4.80
N PRO A 767 18.21 37.84 5.94
CA PRO A 767 17.50 36.59 6.26
C PRO A 767 16.49 36.14 5.20
N ASP A 768 15.81 37.09 4.55
CA ASP A 768 14.83 36.83 3.50
C ASP A 768 15.52 36.31 2.23
N GLU A 769 16.62 36.95 1.79
CA GLU A 769 17.42 36.49 0.65
C GLU A 769 18.03 35.11 0.90
N ARG A 770 18.53 34.83 2.10
CA ARG A 770 19.04 33.52 2.51
C ARG A 770 17.99 32.45 2.41
N TYR A 771 16.78 32.75 2.91
CA TYR A 771 15.65 31.81 2.82
C TYR A 771 15.27 31.52 1.36
N GLN A 772 15.11 32.54 0.53
CA GLN A 772 14.74 32.38 -0.89
C GLN A 772 15.84 31.64 -1.67
N PHE A 773 17.11 32.04 -1.49
CA PHE A 773 18.25 31.33 -2.11
C PHE A 773 18.28 29.85 -1.75
N ARG A 774 18.17 29.50 -0.45
CA ARG A 774 18.17 28.11 0.00
C ARG A 774 16.97 27.32 -0.55
N ARG A 775 15.83 27.97 -0.70
CA ARG A 775 14.65 27.38 -1.32
C ARG A 775 14.89 27.06 -2.81
N LYS A 776 15.44 28.02 -3.56
CA LYS A 776 15.79 27.82 -4.98
C LYS A 776 16.91 26.79 -5.16
N LEU A 777 17.90 26.79 -4.28
CA LEU A 777 18.98 25.79 -4.26
C LEU A 777 18.40 24.36 -4.11
N ARG A 778 17.46 24.20 -3.17
CA ARG A 778 16.76 22.93 -2.99
C ARG A 778 15.90 22.55 -4.21
N SER A 779 15.29 23.55 -4.86
CA SER A 779 14.50 23.34 -6.07
C SER A 779 15.37 22.86 -7.23
N LEU A 780 16.55 23.46 -7.46
CA LEU A 780 17.48 23.01 -8.49
C LEU A 780 17.91 21.55 -8.28
N CYS A 781 18.31 21.20 -7.05
CA CYS A 781 18.69 19.83 -6.73
C CYS A 781 17.54 18.84 -6.94
N LYS A 782 16.33 19.24 -6.62
CA LYS A 782 15.13 18.41 -6.81
C LYS A 782 14.81 18.23 -8.30
N TRP A 783 14.84 19.31 -9.09
CA TRP A 783 14.54 19.26 -10.52
C TRP A 783 15.56 18.44 -11.26
N TYR A 784 16.85 18.67 -11.03
CA TYR A 784 17.91 17.89 -11.65
C TYR A 784 17.77 16.39 -11.28
N GLY A 785 17.64 16.09 -10.00
CA GLY A 785 17.50 14.71 -9.53
C GLY A 785 16.24 13.99 -10.06
N TYR A 786 15.24 14.72 -10.51
CA TYR A 786 14.03 14.17 -11.14
C TYR A 786 14.16 14.07 -12.67
N ILE A 787 14.41 15.18 -13.37
CA ILE A 787 14.39 15.21 -14.82
C ILE A 787 15.51 14.33 -15.40
N SER A 788 16.68 14.31 -14.77
CA SER A 788 17.79 13.45 -15.18
C SER A 788 17.52 11.94 -15.06
N GLN A 789 16.48 11.53 -14.31
CA GLN A 789 16.07 10.12 -14.26
C GLN A 789 15.12 9.73 -15.42
N VAL A 790 14.42 10.70 -15.97
CA VAL A 790 13.42 10.52 -17.03
C VAL A 790 14.08 10.62 -18.41
N CYS A 791 14.91 11.62 -18.60
CA CYS A 791 15.64 11.86 -19.85
C CYS A 791 17.16 11.92 -19.63
N ARG A 792 17.91 11.56 -20.66
CA ARG A 792 19.36 11.74 -20.67
C ARG A 792 19.68 13.22 -20.84
N MET A 793 20.44 13.76 -19.90
CA MET A 793 20.90 15.14 -19.89
C MET A 793 22.42 15.14 -19.92
N PHE A 794 23.00 15.41 -21.08
CA PHE A 794 24.45 15.48 -21.27
C PHE A 794 24.98 16.92 -21.17
N ASP A 795 24.46 17.66 -20.18
CA ASP A 795 24.95 19.00 -19.83
C ASP A 795 25.92 18.90 -18.66
N GLU A 796 27.21 18.81 -18.98
CA GLU A 796 28.28 18.62 -17.99
C GLU A 796 28.36 19.80 -17.02
N ASP A 797 28.14 21.04 -17.49
CA ASP A 797 28.22 22.22 -16.64
C ASP A 797 27.03 22.27 -15.66
N LEU A 798 25.84 21.91 -16.13
CA LEU A 798 24.67 21.78 -15.28
C LEU A 798 24.86 20.64 -14.25
N HIS A 799 25.49 19.54 -14.64
CA HIS A 799 25.80 18.44 -13.73
C HIS A 799 26.79 18.86 -12.64
N LYS A 800 27.84 19.55 -12.98
CA LYS A 800 28.82 20.15 -12.04
C LYS A 800 28.14 21.11 -11.08
N GLU A 801 27.25 21.97 -11.58
CA GLU A 801 26.51 22.91 -10.76
C GLU A 801 25.52 22.20 -9.83
N TYR A 802 24.87 21.15 -10.29
CA TYR A 802 24.01 20.31 -9.44
C TYR A 802 24.80 19.70 -8.28
N LEU A 803 25.95 19.08 -8.53
CA LEU A 803 26.82 18.52 -7.50
C LEU A 803 27.27 19.60 -6.51
N PHE A 804 27.72 20.74 -7.00
CA PHE A 804 28.08 21.90 -6.19
C PHE A 804 26.90 22.33 -5.29
N CYS A 805 25.71 22.50 -5.86
CA CYS A 805 24.51 22.91 -5.13
C CYS A 805 24.10 21.88 -4.08
N HIS A 806 24.25 20.58 -4.38
CA HIS A 806 23.92 19.50 -3.46
C HIS A 806 24.81 19.54 -2.20
N TYR A 807 26.13 19.70 -2.37
CA TYR A 807 27.05 19.81 -1.25
C TYR A 807 26.92 21.15 -0.51
N LEU A 808 26.72 22.25 -1.21
CA LEU A 808 26.46 23.56 -0.62
C LEU A 808 25.21 23.52 0.27
N LEU A 809 24.13 22.88 -0.18
CA LEU A 809 22.89 22.76 0.57
C LEU A 809 23.08 22.03 1.93
N SER A 810 23.99 21.06 1.96
CA SER A 810 24.33 20.33 3.20
C SER A 810 25.18 21.17 4.18
N LEU A 811 26.01 22.08 3.64
CA LEU A 811 26.87 22.95 4.43
C LEU A 811 26.14 24.17 4.99
N LEU A 812 25.21 24.75 4.21
CA LEU A 812 24.48 25.94 4.65
C LEU A 812 23.63 25.62 5.89
N PRO A 813 23.73 26.44 6.96
CA PRO A 813 22.95 26.21 8.15
C PRO A 813 21.47 26.22 7.80
N ALA A 814 20.73 25.20 8.31
CA ALA A 814 19.29 25.34 8.38
C ALA A 814 19.08 26.59 9.26
N GLU A 815 18.34 27.58 8.76
CA GLU A 815 17.97 28.70 9.61
C GLU A 815 17.45 28.13 10.92
N LYS A 816 18.04 28.54 12.02
CA LYS A 816 17.43 28.34 13.35
C LYS A 816 16.10 29.08 13.22
N THR A 817 15.07 28.35 12.92
CA THR A 817 13.71 28.85 13.05
C THR A 817 13.59 29.19 14.51
N ASP A 818 13.36 30.48 14.84
CA ASP A 818 13.02 30.89 16.17
C ASP A 818 12.02 29.89 16.73
N MET A 819 12.42 29.19 17.79
CA MET A 819 11.52 28.22 18.42
C MET A 819 10.38 29.06 19.01
N ILE A 820 9.23 28.97 18.36
CA ILE A 820 8.03 29.60 18.87
C ILE A 820 7.57 28.77 20.06
N ASP A 821 7.80 29.27 21.24
CA ASP A 821 7.29 28.65 22.46
C ASP A 821 5.96 29.31 22.83
N LEU A 822 4.89 28.55 22.74
CA LEU A 822 3.53 28.91 23.14
C LEU A 822 3.04 28.06 24.32
N GLU A 823 3.93 27.32 24.99
CA GLU A 823 3.59 26.52 26.16
C GLU A 823 3.11 27.44 27.30
N GLY A 824 1.97 27.11 27.90
CA GLY A 824 1.33 27.93 28.92
C GLY A 824 0.76 29.29 28.45
N LYS A 825 0.98 29.69 27.20
CA LYS A 825 0.48 30.98 26.63
C LYS A 825 -0.88 30.87 25.97
N LEU A 826 -1.44 29.64 25.85
CA LEU A 826 -2.71 29.34 25.24
C LEU A 826 -3.67 28.72 26.25
N LYS A 827 -4.96 29.06 26.14
CA LYS A 827 -6.05 28.47 26.92
C LYS A 827 -7.17 28.04 25.96
N LEU A 828 -7.65 26.81 26.10
CA LEU A 828 -8.82 26.34 25.40
C LEU A 828 -10.07 26.81 26.14
N GLU A 829 -10.86 27.71 25.56
CA GLU A 829 -12.08 28.26 26.18
C GLU A 829 -13.33 27.46 25.85
N TYR A 830 -13.34 26.86 24.65
CA TYR A 830 -14.49 26.17 24.13
C TYR A 830 -14.04 25.00 23.24
N TYR A 831 -14.73 23.89 23.31
CA TYR A 831 -14.53 22.74 22.44
C TYR A 831 -15.82 21.95 22.23
N LYS A 832 -16.17 21.65 20.97
CA LYS A 832 -17.32 20.84 20.61
C LYS A 832 -17.00 20.01 19.36
N LEU A 833 -17.39 18.75 19.38
CA LEU A 833 -17.47 17.90 18.20
C LEU A 833 -18.88 17.92 17.64
N GLN A 834 -19.01 18.23 16.36
CA GLN A 834 -20.28 18.26 15.65
C GLN A 834 -20.21 17.28 14.48
N LYS A 835 -21.16 16.34 14.43
CA LYS A 835 -21.32 15.46 13.29
C LYS A 835 -21.73 16.28 12.07
N THR A 836 -20.99 16.16 10.97
CA THR A 836 -21.19 16.96 9.76
C THR A 836 -21.69 16.13 8.59
N TYR A 837 -21.35 14.87 8.54
CA TYR A 837 -21.77 13.97 7.47
C TYR A 837 -21.91 12.54 7.98
N ASP A 838 -22.85 11.79 7.41
CA ASP A 838 -23.06 10.37 7.66
C ASP A 838 -23.70 9.74 6.43
N GLY A 839 -22.96 8.88 5.70
CA GLY A 839 -23.45 8.25 4.50
C GLY A 839 -22.35 7.78 3.56
N SER A 840 -22.69 7.51 2.30
CA SER A 840 -21.75 7.10 1.25
C SER A 840 -21.09 8.30 0.58
N ILE A 841 -19.79 8.22 0.32
CA ILE A 841 -19.06 9.16 -0.54
C ILE A 841 -18.95 8.53 -1.92
N ASP A 842 -19.81 8.93 -2.85
CA ASP A 842 -19.88 8.34 -4.17
C ASP A 842 -18.84 8.93 -5.12
N LEU A 843 -18.02 8.08 -5.70
CA LEU A 843 -17.02 8.43 -6.71
C LEU A 843 -17.64 8.41 -8.11
N LYS A 844 -17.24 9.38 -8.94
CA LYS A 844 -17.76 9.51 -10.31
C LYS A 844 -17.14 8.44 -11.21
N LYS A 845 -17.98 7.66 -11.89
CA LYS A 845 -17.58 6.53 -12.73
C LYS A 845 -16.93 6.93 -14.07
N ASP A 846 -17.18 8.17 -14.53
CA ASP A 846 -16.74 8.66 -15.84
C ASP A 846 -15.56 9.64 -15.74
N VAL A 847 -14.95 9.77 -14.56
CA VAL A 847 -13.83 10.70 -14.32
C VAL A 847 -12.55 9.93 -14.10
N LYS A 848 -11.62 10.08 -15.03
CA LYS A 848 -10.24 9.58 -14.92
C LYS A 848 -9.38 10.54 -14.10
N GLY A 849 -8.37 10.02 -13.44
CA GLY A 849 -7.38 10.84 -12.75
C GLY A 849 -6.39 11.43 -13.73
N MET A 850 -6.35 12.74 -13.84
CA MET A 850 -5.41 13.47 -14.70
C MET A 850 -4.38 14.19 -13.82
N TYR A 851 -3.11 14.04 -14.15
CA TYR A 851 -2.04 14.87 -13.63
C TYR A 851 -1.57 15.84 -14.68
N GLU A 852 -1.48 17.11 -14.30
CA GLU A 852 -0.72 18.10 -15.08
C GLU A 852 0.78 17.89 -14.80
N PRO A 853 1.65 18.18 -15.77
CA PRO A 853 3.10 18.22 -15.56
C PRO A 853 3.44 19.11 -14.37
N ILE A 854 4.49 18.77 -13.64
CA ILE A 854 4.92 19.57 -12.50
C ILE A 854 5.31 20.95 -12.98
N SER A 855 4.47 21.94 -12.74
CA SER A 855 4.74 23.34 -12.96
C SER A 855 5.23 24.03 -11.68
N GLU A 856 5.93 25.16 -11.80
CA GLU A 856 6.16 26.05 -10.65
C GLU A 856 4.79 26.55 -10.13
N LYS A 857 4.20 25.82 -9.19
CA LYS A 857 3.22 26.48 -8.33
C LYS A 857 4.01 27.46 -7.48
N SER A 858 3.93 28.72 -7.82
CA SER A 858 4.46 29.82 -7.02
C SER A 858 3.80 29.74 -5.62
N ALA A 859 4.49 29.08 -4.69
CA ALA A 859 4.22 29.27 -3.29
C ALA A 859 4.80 30.64 -2.90
N ASP A 860 4.27 31.71 -3.48
CA ASP A 860 4.46 33.10 -3.04
C ASP A 860 3.68 33.33 -1.74
N GLY A 861 3.99 32.55 -0.74
CA GLY A 861 3.56 32.78 0.61
C GLY A 861 4.79 33.14 1.43
N LYS A 862 5.16 34.41 1.49
CA LYS A 862 5.87 34.94 2.65
C LYS A 862 5.03 34.53 3.86
N ASP A 863 5.65 33.83 4.82
CA ASP A 863 5.01 33.57 6.12
C ASP A 863 4.97 34.92 6.84
N SER A 864 3.94 35.72 6.57
CA SER A 864 3.78 37.04 7.12
C SER A 864 3.73 36.93 8.64
N LYS A 865 4.51 37.73 9.32
CA LYS A 865 4.42 37.85 10.78
C LYS A 865 3.14 38.59 11.12
N SER A 866 2.39 38.08 12.08
CA SER A 866 1.20 38.75 12.63
C SER A 866 1.22 38.61 14.16
N PRO A 867 0.61 39.54 14.88
CA PRO A 867 0.42 39.44 16.32
C PRO A 867 -0.28 38.13 16.72
N LEU A 868 0.14 37.53 17.83
CA LEU A 868 -0.41 36.27 18.31
C LEU A 868 -1.95 36.32 18.43
N GLU A 869 -2.48 37.46 18.86
CA GLU A 869 -3.91 37.71 19.02
C GLU A 869 -4.66 37.63 17.67
N GLU A 870 -4.12 38.24 16.62
CA GLU A 870 -4.68 38.19 15.27
C GLU A 870 -4.65 36.77 14.69
N ILE A 871 -3.59 36.01 14.96
CA ILE A 871 -3.49 34.62 14.54
C ILE A 871 -4.53 33.75 15.25
N ILE A 872 -4.71 33.94 16.55
CA ILE A 872 -5.72 33.24 17.36
C ILE A 872 -7.12 33.61 16.85
N GLU A 873 -7.38 34.88 16.55
CA GLU A 873 -8.68 35.35 16.03
C GLU A 873 -9.01 34.71 14.69
N LYS A 874 -8.07 34.68 13.74
CA LYS A 874 -8.24 33.99 12.43
C LYS A 874 -8.51 32.49 12.59
N ILE A 875 -7.85 31.83 13.56
CA ILE A 875 -8.11 30.42 13.86
C ILE A 875 -9.50 30.24 14.46
N ASN A 876 -9.86 31.06 15.44
CA ASN A 876 -11.18 31.01 16.08
C ASN A 876 -12.30 31.25 15.08
N GLU A 877 -12.14 32.19 14.13
CA GLU A 877 -13.08 32.42 13.06
C GLU A 877 -13.30 31.19 12.17
N LYS A 878 -12.24 30.48 11.85
CA LYS A 878 -12.32 29.27 11.02
C LYS A 878 -13.05 28.11 11.72
N TYR A 879 -12.98 28.04 13.05
CA TYR A 879 -13.52 26.92 13.85
C TYR A 879 -14.67 27.31 14.78
N LYS A 880 -15.26 28.50 14.59
CA LYS A 880 -16.34 29.03 15.46
C LYS A 880 -17.68 28.28 15.34
N GLY A 881 -17.90 27.50 14.27
CA GLY A 881 -19.19 26.87 14.03
C GLY A 881 -20.31 27.87 13.76
N ASN A 882 -21.57 27.52 14.08
CA ASN A 882 -22.75 28.38 13.90
C ASN A 882 -22.95 29.39 15.04
N PHE A 883 -21.93 29.90 15.68
CA PHE A 883 -22.03 30.87 16.76
C PHE A 883 -21.80 32.31 16.27
N THR A 884 -22.70 33.17 16.64
CA THR A 884 -22.63 34.63 16.37
C THR A 884 -21.95 35.36 17.53
N ASP A 885 -21.53 36.61 17.32
CA ASP A 885 -20.93 37.44 18.38
C ASP A 885 -21.91 37.73 19.53
N ALA A 886 -23.24 37.76 19.25
CA ALA A 886 -24.23 37.83 20.30
C ALA A 886 -24.24 36.59 21.22
N ASP A 887 -23.98 35.41 20.66
CA ASP A 887 -23.87 34.17 21.47
C ASP A 887 -22.65 34.20 22.41
N LYS A 888 -21.55 34.82 22.01
CA LYS A 888 -20.35 34.98 22.82
C LYS A 888 -20.60 35.83 24.06
N VAL A 889 -21.33 36.91 23.92
CA VAL A 889 -21.69 37.78 25.05
C VAL A 889 -22.58 37.03 26.03
N VAL A 890 -23.54 36.26 25.54
CA VAL A 890 -24.41 35.45 26.40
C VAL A 890 -23.65 34.33 27.11
N LEU A 891 -22.71 33.65 26.41
CA LEU A 891 -21.84 32.62 27.00
C LEU A 891 -20.99 33.22 28.13
N SER A 892 -20.36 34.36 27.93
CA SER A 892 -19.55 35.02 28.95
C SER A 892 -20.41 35.45 30.16
N THR A 893 -21.57 36.02 29.91
CA THR A 893 -22.47 36.45 30.97
C THR A 893 -23.01 35.27 31.79
N LEU A 894 -23.36 34.17 31.13
CA LEU A 894 -23.79 32.93 31.80
C LEU A 894 -22.66 32.30 32.60
N HIS A 895 -21.47 32.26 32.07
CA HIS A 895 -20.28 31.76 32.76
C HIS A 895 -20.03 32.58 34.04
N ASP A 896 -20.00 33.93 33.94
CA ASP A 896 -19.73 34.82 35.07
C ASP A 896 -20.78 34.77 36.17
N LYS A 897 -22.05 34.48 35.79
CA LYS A 897 -23.14 34.24 36.76
C LYS A 897 -22.99 32.90 37.47
N LEU A 898 -22.67 31.83 36.71
CA LEU A 898 -22.65 30.46 37.23
C LEU A 898 -21.35 30.14 38.02
N ILE A 899 -20.22 30.80 37.70
CA ILE A 899 -18.96 30.60 38.45
C ILE A 899 -19.01 31.14 39.88
N ARG A 900 -19.90 32.09 40.10
CA ARG A 900 -20.14 32.68 41.41
C ARG A 900 -21.15 31.94 42.26
N ASP A 901 -21.74 30.85 41.78
CA ASP A 901 -22.73 30.08 42.50
C ASP A 901 -22.01 29.05 43.44
N ASP A 902 -21.90 29.39 44.70
CA ASP A 902 -21.21 28.54 45.72
C ASP A 902 -21.89 27.19 45.87
N LYS A 903 -23.21 27.08 45.62
CA LYS A 903 -23.96 25.80 45.68
C LYS A 903 -23.56 24.90 44.51
N LEU A 904 -23.43 25.48 43.30
CA LEU A 904 -22.99 24.78 42.11
C LEU A 904 -21.54 24.32 42.24
N LYS A 905 -20.69 25.16 42.82
CA LYS A 905 -19.30 24.83 43.16
C LYS A 905 -19.19 23.66 44.14
N GLY A 906 -19.98 23.66 45.20
CA GLY A 906 -20.03 22.54 46.18
C GLY A 906 -20.54 21.25 45.50
N GLN A 907 -21.50 21.34 44.59
CA GLN A 907 -22.00 20.21 43.82
C GLN A 907 -20.95 19.63 42.85
N ALA A 908 -20.16 20.46 42.19
CA ALA A 908 -19.07 20.04 41.32
C ALA A 908 -17.95 19.35 42.11
N GLN A 909 -17.66 19.81 43.29
CA GLN A 909 -16.64 19.20 44.19
C GLN A 909 -17.06 17.87 44.78
N ALA A 910 -18.36 17.66 45.01
CA ALA A 910 -18.90 16.47 45.67
C ALA A 910 -19.29 15.34 44.70
N ASN A 911 -19.47 15.60 43.42
CA ASN A 911 -19.96 14.65 42.42
C ASN A 911 -18.99 14.45 41.27
N ASP A 912 -19.15 13.33 40.53
CA ASP A 912 -18.41 13.08 39.29
C ASP A 912 -18.88 13.98 38.13
N PRO A 913 -18.09 14.07 37.06
CA PRO A 913 -18.40 14.94 35.91
C PRO A 913 -19.76 14.66 35.28
N GLN A 914 -20.15 13.39 35.21
CA GLN A 914 -21.38 12.98 34.53
C GLN A 914 -22.62 13.38 35.37
N ILE A 915 -22.64 13.10 36.65
CA ILE A 915 -23.73 13.50 37.56
C ILE A 915 -23.85 15.02 37.59
N PHE A 916 -22.73 15.73 37.66
CA PHE A 916 -22.77 17.19 37.63
C PHE A 916 -23.30 17.73 36.32
N THR A 917 -22.77 17.34 35.18
CA THR A 917 -23.11 17.92 33.87
C THR A 917 -24.49 17.46 33.35
N GLU A 918 -24.91 16.25 33.63
CA GLU A 918 -26.17 15.72 33.11
C GLU A 918 -27.38 15.89 34.06
N SER A 919 -27.15 15.98 35.35
CA SER A 919 -28.25 16.03 36.35
C SER A 919 -28.32 17.34 37.13
N LEU A 920 -27.20 17.86 37.62
CA LEU A 920 -27.18 18.99 38.52
C LEU A 920 -27.08 20.35 37.82
N PHE A 921 -26.14 20.45 36.88
CA PHE A 921 -25.85 21.66 36.12
C PHE A 921 -27.00 22.13 35.21
N PRO A 922 -27.77 21.26 34.52
CA PRO A 922 -28.85 21.70 33.66
C PRO A 922 -29.92 22.56 34.35
N SER A 923 -30.18 22.29 35.61
CA SER A 923 -31.18 23.09 36.36
C SER A 923 -30.68 24.49 36.71
N ALA A 924 -29.40 24.60 37.11
CA ALA A 924 -28.74 25.88 37.37
C ALA A 924 -28.58 26.72 36.10
N PHE A 925 -28.15 26.05 35.01
CA PHE A 925 -28.01 26.69 33.70
C PHE A 925 -29.33 27.26 33.18
N ARG A 926 -30.41 26.47 33.20
CA ARG A 926 -31.75 26.95 32.76
C ARG A 926 -32.21 28.15 33.54
N LYS A 927 -32.02 28.13 34.88
CA LYS A 927 -32.36 29.25 35.73
C LYS A 927 -31.57 30.49 35.37
N ALA A 928 -30.24 30.39 35.24
CA ALA A 928 -29.38 31.51 34.86
C ALA A 928 -29.70 32.05 33.47
N ALA A 929 -30.02 31.17 32.52
CA ALA A 929 -30.41 31.55 31.16
C ALA A 929 -31.78 32.24 31.12
N MET A 930 -32.76 31.79 31.89
CA MET A 930 -34.07 32.45 32.02
C MET A 930 -33.98 33.84 32.69
N ASP A 931 -33.11 33.95 33.71
CA ASP A 931 -32.88 35.24 34.36
C ASP A 931 -32.14 36.21 33.42
N GLY A 932 -31.18 35.70 32.61
CA GLY A 932 -30.52 36.48 31.56
C GLY A 932 -31.48 36.91 30.43
N TYR A 933 -32.44 36.07 30.07
CA TYR A 933 -33.48 36.41 29.10
C TYR A 933 -34.36 37.55 29.56
N LYS A 934 -34.73 37.61 30.85
CA LYS A 934 -35.47 38.70 31.44
C LYS A 934 -34.71 40.05 31.41
N GLU A 935 -33.36 39.98 31.53
CA GLU A 935 -32.49 41.13 31.55
C GLU A 935 -32.15 41.67 30.16
N ALA A 936 -31.98 40.77 29.16
CA ALA A 936 -31.53 41.08 27.80
C ALA A 936 -32.18 40.18 26.73
N GLN A 937 -33.52 40.33 26.56
CA GLN A 937 -34.35 39.49 25.73
C GLN A 937 -33.80 39.29 24.31
N GLN A 938 -33.32 40.32 23.66
CA GLN A 938 -32.85 40.29 22.28
C GLN A 938 -31.59 39.48 22.10
N SER A 939 -30.69 39.45 23.07
CA SER A 939 -29.42 38.69 23.04
C SER A 939 -29.62 37.21 23.34
N TYR A 940 -30.68 36.86 24.10
CA TYR A 940 -30.92 35.44 24.47
C TYR A 940 -31.96 34.76 23.58
N SER A 941 -32.76 35.51 22.75
CA SER A 941 -33.78 34.90 21.90
C SER A 941 -33.20 33.87 20.92
N SER A 942 -32.10 34.20 20.28
CA SER A 942 -31.41 33.30 19.32
C SER A 942 -30.96 31.96 19.92
N ILE A 943 -30.77 31.94 21.23
CA ILE A 943 -30.34 30.71 21.96
C ILE A 943 -31.57 29.87 22.36
N PHE A 944 -32.67 30.52 22.72
CA PHE A 944 -33.92 29.83 23.09
C PHE A 944 -34.72 29.31 21.90
N GLU A 945 -34.59 29.95 20.73
CA GLU A 945 -35.22 29.53 19.49
C GLU A 945 -34.62 28.27 18.87
N ASP A 946 -33.32 27.99 19.12
CA ASP A 946 -32.63 26.79 18.67
C ASP A 946 -32.33 25.85 19.84
N ARG A 947 -33.15 24.80 20.00
CA ARG A 947 -32.99 23.78 21.06
C ARG A 947 -31.66 23.06 21.01
N ALA A 948 -31.09 22.85 19.81
CA ALA A 948 -29.79 22.21 19.65
C ALA A 948 -28.66 23.12 20.13
N LYS A 949 -28.74 24.42 19.79
CA LYS A 949 -27.86 25.49 20.25
C LYS A 949 -27.90 25.66 21.76
N PHE A 950 -29.11 25.72 22.36
CA PHE A 950 -29.29 25.78 23.79
C PHE A 950 -28.65 24.64 24.55
N ASN A 951 -28.90 23.39 24.12
CA ASN A 951 -28.30 22.19 24.74
C ASN A 951 -26.77 22.15 24.57
N SER A 952 -26.25 22.64 23.46
CA SER A 952 -24.81 22.71 23.20
C SER A 952 -24.11 23.68 24.14
N ILE A 953 -24.67 24.87 24.35
CA ILE A 953 -24.17 25.88 25.27
C ILE A 953 -24.21 25.34 26.71
N MET A 954 -25.29 24.69 27.10
CA MET A 954 -25.45 24.08 28.40
C MET A 954 -24.38 23.02 28.65
N SER A 955 -24.17 22.09 27.73
CA SER A 955 -23.16 21.02 27.86
C SER A 955 -21.74 21.59 27.95
N ALA A 956 -21.41 22.58 27.12
CA ALA A 956 -20.09 23.20 27.08
C ALA A 956 -19.76 23.91 28.38
N LEU A 957 -20.68 24.76 28.87
CA LEU A 957 -20.50 25.48 30.15
C LEU A 957 -20.46 24.54 31.35
N GLY A 958 -21.24 23.47 31.34
CA GLY A 958 -21.20 22.47 32.42
C GLY A 958 -19.86 21.81 32.56
N SER A 959 -19.27 21.36 31.47
CA SER A 959 -17.94 20.74 31.47
C SER A 959 -16.83 21.73 31.88
N MET A 960 -16.93 22.96 31.41
CA MET A 960 -15.95 24.01 31.69
C MET A 960 -15.96 24.40 33.18
N LEU A 961 -17.15 24.69 33.73
CA LEU A 961 -17.29 25.06 35.13
C LEU A 961 -16.96 23.91 36.09
N TYR A 962 -17.23 22.66 35.71
CA TYR A 962 -16.79 21.52 36.50
C TYR A 962 -15.28 21.49 36.69
N SER A 963 -14.52 21.67 35.59
CA SER A 963 -13.06 21.71 35.63
C SER A 963 -12.53 22.89 36.45
N GLU A 964 -13.13 24.07 36.27
CA GLU A 964 -12.76 25.27 37.01
C GLU A 964 -13.03 25.16 38.52
N PHE A 965 -14.16 24.61 38.91
CA PHE A 965 -14.52 24.44 40.34
C PHE A 965 -13.64 23.42 41.06
N ARG A 966 -13.08 22.46 40.33
CA ARG A 966 -12.14 21.48 40.90
C ARG A 966 -10.67 21.86 40.76
N GLY A 967 -10.36 22.98 40.11
CA GLY A 967 -8.98 23.39 39.85
C GLY A 967 -8.21 22.43 38.95
N ILE A 968 -8.92 21.66 38.14
CA ILE A 968 -8.34 20.78 37.13
C ILE A 968 -7.95 21.67 35.95
N LYS A 969 -6.62 21.94 35.85
CA LYS A 969 -6.05 22.78 34.79
C LYS A 969 -5.91 22.00 33.47
#